data_854947dd41c9a3289988e0ddc4fda734
#
_entry.id   854947dd41c9a3289988e0ddc4fda734
#
_cell.length_a   1.000
_cell.length_b   1.000
_cell.length_c   1.000
_cell.angle_alpha   90.00
_cell.angle_beta   90.00
_cell.angle_gamma   90.00
#
_symmetry.space_group_name_H-M   'P 1'
#
loop_
_entity.id
_entity.type
_entity.pdbx_description
1 polymer ?
#
loop_
_entity_poly.entity_id
_entity_poly.type
_entity_poly.pdbx_seq_one_letter_code
_entity_poly.pdbx_strand_id
1 'polypeptide(L)'
;HYRNLDSTELYARKALSAATHYDAGKAEAFNNLAFVNIARMDFVKAAELLDSAINITDNQVELMVAEIQYMRLCQRQSNNKQFYDHQEKARKYMERIEVERNLLNEHQDARFVYAKSEYYINSSIYYYYLGLTEPSVKMIESIDAEGEIKSDSAQYLYYLYNIGAGGIIAGEDSKAVAQEEFSLLMKCYLLAEQGGYPYWMAQAMQALSEHMLQPSTSPQLLKANYPFIEYVNIDGMPDSLLAGNLAQRSLNLFTKYGDVYQTAGAQRTLASCYWEIKDYPSALICLNNALYTDTIINRAPDLVASIREQLCLVYSAQNDKAMSDFNRNIYLDLQDQTRQDKQLEARADQLNSSVRTLNIMLVAVLLMIVFTFGLFFFLAHKRKRDERNFSVESMLDPLRKWKENNERLKAELLEQIEEIEERTEFVRMNVAKFRQRNLEQRAKLAIVNSITPFIDRIINEINRLANCREEENVRLERYEYIHELTDIINEYNNVLTKWIQMQQGNINLHIESFPLQQLFDIVKKSRTGFALHGVDLDVRTTEAIVKADRTLTLFMVNTIADNARKFTPAGGHVTIMAQEESDYVEISVEDDGVGMSAEQVEHLFDNKPVSDDGSLRSGGHGFGLLNCKGIIEKYKKISRIFSVCDIQASSEKGKGSRLAFRLPKGGRRLIMLIGILMCCQLASADKISSRTEFTHSIKTYHLRRAAMFADSAYYANLEGKPELTLTYADSCIVYLNRHARKVMPKTRNIPMMVRYSTASVLPAEIIWFHDGMKTSYDVILDIRNETAVAALSLHMWDLYMYNNKVYTKLYHECCADTSLPHYVRTMQRSRNNMAVAVSILVILLLSILPISYIVYFRHRLYYRFCIDRVNNINEILLSQLTDEEKLRRIEALCHKKSK
;
A
#
# COMPACT_ATOMS: atom_id res chain seq x y z
N HIS A 1 3.30 -36.44 -1.03
CA HIS A 1 2.44 -35.39 -1.62
C HIS A 1 2.12 -35.71 -3.09
N TYR A 2 3.07 -35.67 -3.98
CA TYR A 2 2.92 -35.67 -5.45
C TYR A 2 2.56 -37.01 -6.10
N ARG A 3 2.30 -38.07 -5.30
CA ARG A 3 1.85 -39.38 -5.78
C ARG A 3 0.33 -39.53 -5.69
N ASN A 4 -0.24 -39.19 -4.53
CA ASN A 4 -1.68 -39.32 -4.30
C ASN A 4 -2.12 -38.39 -3.16
N LEU A 5 -3.04 -37.48 -3.45
CA LEU A 5 -3.50 -36.47 -2.50
C LEU A 5 -4.35 -37.07 -1.37
N ASP A 6 -5.26 -38.02 -1.70
CA ASP A 6 -6.13 -38.65 -0.71
C ASP A 6 -5.35 -39.51 0.28
N SER A 7 -4.30 -40.20 -0.22
CA SER A 7 -3.36 -40.92 0.64
C SER A 7 -2.59 -39.98 1.56
N THR A 8 -2.19 -38.82 1.04
CA THR A 8 -1.52 -37.80 1.87
C THR A 8 -2.44 -37.34 3.00
N GLU A 9 -3.70 -37.04 2.71
CA GLU A 9 -4.69 -36.69 3.73
C GLU A 9 -4.90 -37.83 4.74
N LEU A 10 -5.10 -39.04 4.28
CA LEU A 10 -5.32 -40.20 5.14
C LEU A 10 -4.16 -40.41 6.12
N TYR A 11 -2.92 -40.39 5.60
CA TYR A 11 -1.74 -40.64 6.46
C TYR A 11 -1.46 -39.44 7.38
N ALA A 12 -1.68 -38.22 6.94
CA ALA A 12 -1.55 -37.03 7.78
C ALA A 12 -2.57 -37.04 8.93
N ARG A 13 -3.83 -37.43 8.68
CA ARG A 13 -4.83 -37.62 9.75
C ARG A 13 -4.47 -38.74 10.72
N LYS A 14 -3.93 -39.87 10.23
CA LYS A 14 -3.43 -40.94 11.08
C LYS A 14 -2.23 -40.48 11.92
N ALA A 15 -1.30 -39.72 11.31
CA ALA A 15 -0.14 -39.19 12.02
C ALA A 15 -0.59 -38.22 13.13
N LEU A 16 -1.56 -37.33 12.83
CA LEU A 16 -2.12 -36.41 13.79
C LEU A 16 -2.75 -37.12 15.01
N SER A 17 -3.49 -38.20 14.76
CA SER A 17 -4.10 -39.00 15.82
C SER A 17 -3.07 -39.78 16.65
N ALA A 18 -1.97 -40.20 16.04
CA ALA A 18 -0.89 -40.92 16.71
C ALA A 18 0.05 -40.01 17.51
N ALA A 19 0.23 -38.75 17.08
CA ALA A 19 1.18 -37.83 17.67
C ALA A 19 0.64 -37.10 18.93
N THR A 20 -0.09 -37.76 19.82
CA THR A 20 -0.77 -37.17 20.99
C THR A 20 0.14 -36.32 21.89
N HIS A 21 1.41 -36.72 22.06
CA HIS A 21 2.42 -36.04 22.89
C HIS A 21 3.67 -35.62 22.10
N TYR A 22 3.59 -35.61 20.79
CA TYR A 22 4.70 -35.23 19.90
C TYR A 22 4.31 -34.02 19.02
N ASP A 23 4.57 -32.85 19.52
CA ASP A 23 4.10 -31.60 18.91
C ASP A 23 4.73 -31.33 17.53
N ALA A 24 6.02 -31.71 17.31
CA ALA A 24 6.62 -31.63 15.98
C ALA A 24 5.92 -32.55 14.96
N GLY A 25 5.52 -33.76 15.35
CA GLY A 25 4.75 -34.68 14.50
C GLY A 25 3.34 -34.19 14.21
N LYS A 26 2.68 -33.50 15.18
CA LYS A 26 1.40 -32.82 14.91
C LYS A 26 1.56 -31.70 13.91
N ALA A 27 2.62 -30.87 14.07
CA ALA A 27 2.90 -29.77 13.15
C ALA A 27 3.15 -30.27 11.72
N GLU A 28 3.95 -31.32 11.55
CA GLU A 28 4.16 -31.98 10.27
C GLU A 28 2.84 -32.48 9.66
N ALA A 29 1.98 -33.11 10.48
CA ALA A 29 0.67 -33.56 10.02
C ALA A 29 -0.24 -32.40 9.59
N PHE A 30 -0.25 -31.29 10.35
CA PHE A 30 -1.00 -30.09 9.97
C PHE A 30 -0.46 -29.47 8.68
N ASN A 31 0.86 -29.38 8.50
CA ASN A 31 1.50 -28.90 7.28
C ASN A 31 1.10 -29.75 6.05
N ASN A 32 1.07 -31.07 6.23
CA ASN A 32 0.67 -31.99 5.17
C ASN A 32 -0.83 -31.89 4.84
N LEU A 33 -1.69 -31.67 5.85
CA LEU A 33 -3.12 -31.42 5.63
C LEU A 33 -3.37 -30.04 4.97
N ALA A 34 -2.58 -29.05 5.33
CA ALA A 34 -2.65 -27.72 4.69
C ALA A 34 -2.30 -27.81 3.21
N PHE A 35 -1.24 -28.56 2.84
CA PHE A 35 -0.90 -28.84 1.45
C PHE A 35 -2.09 -29.39 0.65
N VAL A 36 -2.79 -30.39 1.22
CA VAL A 36 -3.99 -30.98 0.59
C VAL A 36 -5.09 -29.95 0.39
N ASN A 37 -5.35 -29.11 1.41
CA ASN A 37 -6.40 -28.09 1.32
C ASN A 37 -6.02 -26.94 0.35
N ILE A 38 -4.73 -26.60 0.21
CA ILE A 38 -4.26 -25.65 -0.81
C ILE A 38 -4.52 -26.22 -2.22
N ALA A 39 -4.21 -27.50 -2.46
CA ALA A 39 -4.46 -28.15 -3.74
C ALA A 39 -5.97 -28.19 -4.09
N ARG A 40 -6.82 -28.39 -3.09
CA ARG A 40 -8.30 -28.34 -3.21
C ARG A 40 -8.87 -26.93 -3.12
N MET A 41 -8.04 -25.90 -3.02
CA MET A 41 -8.41 -24.49 -2.92
C MET A 41 -9.30 -24.13 -1.71
N ASP A 42 -9.29 -24.94 -0.65
CA ASP A 42 -9.89 -24.60 0.64
C ASP A 42 -8.89 -23.77 1.48
N PHE A 43 -8.71 -22.52 1.08
CA PHE A 43 -7.68 -21.62 1.63
C PHE A 43 -7.93 -21.25 3.09
N VAL A 44 -9.20 -21.17 3.52
CA VAL A 44 -9.54 -20.88 4.92
C VAL A 44 -9.07 -22.00 5.83
N LYS A 45 -9.42 -23.22 5.49
CA LYS A 45 -9.02 -24.40 6.25
C LYS A 45 -7.51 -24.65 6.18
N ALA A 46 -6.88 -24.36 5.03
CA ALA A 46 -5.44 -24.43 4.91
C ALA A 46 -4.75 -23.45 5.89
N ALA A 47 -5.22 -22.21 5.97
CA ALA A 47 -4.69 -21.21 6.89
C ALA A 47 -4.86 -21.61 8.36
N GLU A 48 -6.05 -22.10 8.76
CA GLU A 48 -6.31 -22.61 10.12
C GLU A 48 -5.36 -23.76 10.51
N LEU A 49 -5.05 -24.67 9.57
CA LEU A 49 -4.12 -25.76 9.78
C LEU A 49 -2.68 -25.27 9.92
N LEU A 50 -2.27 -24.28 9.11
CA LEU A 50 -0.93 -23.69 9.19
C LEU A 50 -0.74 -22.91 10.50
N ASP A 51 -1.75 -22.15 10.92
CA ASP A 51 -1.74 -21.47 12.22
C ASP A 51 -1.64 -22.49 13.36
N SER A 52 -2.36 -23.62 13.24
CA SER A 52 -2.27 -24.70 14.22
C SER A 52 -0.85 -25.32 14.27
N ALA A 53 -0.22 -25.48 13.10
CA ALA A 53 1.16 -25.99 13.03
C ALA A 53 2.15 -25.01 13.69
N ILE A 54 2.03 -23.71 13.40
CA ILE A 54 2.92 -22.68 13.96
C ILE A 54 2.77 -22.55 15.48
N ASN A 55 1.54 -22.66 15.99
CA ASN A 55 1.26 -22.44 17.40
C ASN A 55 1.60 -23.66 18.29
N ILE A 56 1.74 -24.86 17.73
CA ILE A 56 1.91 -26.09 18.52
C ILE A 56 3.38 -26.50 18.69
N THR A 57 4.30 -26.03 17.85
CA THR A 57 5.68 -26.53 17.83
C THR A 57 6.74 -25.43 17.83
N ASP A 58 7.89 -25.73 18.46
CA ASP A 58 9.12 -24.93 18.35
C ASP A 58 10.11 -25.52 17.32
N ASN A 59 9.75 -26.59 16.62
CA ASN A 59 10.59 -27.20 15.60
C ASN A 59 10.76 -26.25 14.41
N GLN A 60 11.98 -25.73 14.24
CA GLN A 60 12.30 -24.74 13.22
C GLN A 60 12.06 -25.24 11.80
N VAL A 61 12.22 -26.54 11.52
CA VAL A 61 11.98 -27.14 10.19
C VAL A 61 10.49 -27.11 9.87
N GLU A 62 9.62 -27.52 10.79
CA GLU A 62 8.17 -27.50 10.55
C GLU A 62 7.60 -26.07 10.52
N LEU A 63 8.19 -25.16 11.30
CA LEU A 63 7.86 -23.72 11.19
C LEU A 63 8.24 -23.16 9.82
N MET A 64 9.41 -23.53 9.29
CA MET A 64 9.82 -23.15 7.93
C MET A 64 8.87 -23.72 6.89
N VAL A 65 8.48 -24.97 6.99
CA VAL A 65 7.51 -25.63 6.08
C VAL A 65 6.16 -24.91 6.11
N ALA A 66 5.66 -24.57 7.30
CA ALA A 66 4.40 -23.83 7.44
C ALA A 66 4.45 -22.47 6.73
N GLU A 67 5.53 -21.72 6.90
CA GLU A 67 5.71 -20.43 6.23
C GLU A 67 5.79 -20.58 4.69
N ILE A 68 6.42 -21.65 4.19
CA ILE A 68 6.48 -21.95 2.75
C ILE A 68 5.09 -22.35 2.20
N GLN A 69 4.31 -23.10 2.95
CA GLN A 69 2.93 -23.40 2.56
C GLN A 69 2.07 -22.14 2.53
N TYR A 70 2.29 -21.19 3.46
CA TYR A 70 1.69 -19.87 3.37
C TYR A 70 2.12 -19.09 2.12
N MET A 71 3.41 -19.16 1.72
CA MET A 71 3.85 -18.58 0.44
C MET A 71 3.05 -19.15 -0.73
N ARG A 72 2.87 -20.47 -0.79
CA ARG A 72 2.08 -21.15 -1.84
C ARG A 72 0.61 -20.71 -1.82
N LEU A 73 0.00 -20.58 -0.63
CA LEU A 73 -1.36 -20.11 -0.45
C LEU A 73 -1.50 -18.68 -0.97
N CYS A 74 -0.58 -17.79 -0.56
CA CYS A 74 -0.57 -16.39 -0.99
C CYS A 74 -0.38 -16.26 -2.51
N GLN A 75 0.45 -17.11 -3.12
CA GLN A 75 0.62 -17.16 -4.57
C GLN A 75 -0.71 -17.49 -5.27
N ARG A 76 -1.45 -18.50 -4.79
CA ARG A 76 -2.76 -18.87 -5.36
C ARG A 76 -3.80 -17.76 -5.26
N GLN A 77 -3.70 -16.91 -4.24
CA GLN A 77 -4.59 -15.79 -3.99
C GLN A 77 -4.08 -14.45 -4.57
N SER A 78 -2.91 -14.44 -5.20
CA SER A 78 -2.22 -13.23 -5.68
C SER A 78 -2.02 -12.17 -4.59
N ASN A 79 -1.73 -12.61 -3.35
CA ASN A 79 -1.48 -11.73 -2.21
C ASN A 79 0.01 -11.45 -2.04
N ASN A 80 0.50 -10.43 -2.75
CA ASN A 80 1.92 -10.12 -2.84
C ASN A 80 2.55 -9.79 -1.48
N LYS A 81 1.89 -8.99 -0.66
CA LYS A 81 2.43 -8.58 0.64
C LYS A 81 2.65 -9.77 1.56
N GLN A 82 1.61 -10.58 1.75
CA GLN A 82 1.69 -11.71 2.66
C GLN A 82 2.70 -12.74 2.16
N PHE A 83 2.82 -12.92 0.84
CA PHE A 83 3.86 -13.78 0.27
C PHE A 83 5.26 -13.36 0.75
N TYR A 84 5.61 -12.09 0.63
CA TYR A 84 6.93 -11.61 1.07
C TYR A 84 7.12 -11.65 2.59
N ASP A 85 6.05 -11.43 3.36
CA ASP A 85 6.11 -11.57 4.83
C ASP A 85 6.47 -13.01 5.22
N HIS A 86 5.83 -14.01 4.61
CA HIS A 86 6.08 -15.43 4.86
C HIS A 86 7.43 -15.88 4.28
N GLN A 87 7.82 -15.39 3.09
CA GLN A 87 9.13 -15.64 2.51
C GLN A 87 10.27 -15.19 3.43
N GLU A 88 10.18 -13.98 3.99
CA GLU A 88 11.20 -13.47 4.90
C GLU A 88 11.27 -14.26 6.22
N LYS A 89 10.14 -14.74 6.71
CA LYS A 89 10.12 -15.63 7.90
C LYS A 89 10.75 -16.98 7.59
N ALA A 90 10.38 -17.59 6.45
CA ALA A 90 10.97 -18.86 6.00
C ALA A 90 12.49 -18.75 5.83
N ARG A 91 12.96 -17.63 5.23
CA ARG A 91 14.40 -17.34 5.10
C ARG A 91 15.11 -17.30 6.45
N LYS A 92 14.50 -16.66 7.45
CA LYS A 92 15.10 -16.59 8.80
C LYS A 92 15.16 -17.96 9.48
N TYR A 93 14.14 -18.80 9.28
CA TYR A 93 14.20 -20.18 9.77
C TYR A 93 15.30 -20.97 9.05
N MET A 94 15.38 -20.85 7.74
CA MET A 94 16.41 -21.51 6.93
C MET A 94 17.83 -21.16 7.40
N GLU A 95 18.12 -19.86 7.59
CA GLU A 95 19.44 -19.41 8.08
C GLU A 95 19.78 -19.97 9.48
N ARG A 96 18.80 -20.08 10.37
CA ARG A 96 19.01 -20.67 11.69
C ARG A 96 19.27 -22.17 11.62
N ILE A 97 18.46 -22.87 10.82
CA ILE A 97 18.60 -24.31 10.63
C ILE A 97 19.95 -24.64 10.01
N GLU A 98 20.44 -23.87 9.05
CA GLU A 98 21.76 -24.09 8.43
C GLU A 98 22.90 -23.99 9.44
N VAL A 99 22.82 -23.08 10.41
CA VAL A 99 23.82 -22.95 11.49
C VAL A 99 23.78 -24.13 12.42
N GLU A 100 22.60 -24.68 12.71
CA GLU A 100 22.38 -25.77 13.66
C GLU A 100 22.16 -27.13 12.97
N ARG A 101 22.45 -27.24 11.68
CA ARG A 101 22.15 -28.43 10.87
C ARG A 101 22.71 -29.72 11.45
N ASN A 102 23.86 -29.66 12.10
CA ASN A 102 24.51 -30.83 12.74
C ASN A 102 23.67 -31.41 13.88
N LEU A 103 22.70 -30.72 14.40
CA LEU A 103 21.81 -31.16 15.47
C LEU A 103 20.54 -31.85 14.96
N LEU A 104 20.30 -31.80 13.65
CA LEU A 104 19.12 -32.43 13.04
C LEU A 104 19.30 -33.96 12.98
N ASN A 105 18.23 -34.68 13.23
CA ASN A 105 18.17 -36.10 12.90
C ASN A 105 17.93 -36.31 11.40
N GLU A 106 18.11 -37.52 10.90
CA GLU A 106 18.01 -37.86 9.48
C GLU A 106 16.65 -37.46 8.85
N HIS A 107 15.56 -37.63 9.60
CA HIS A 107 14.23 -37.27 9.16
C HIS A 107 14.08 -35.72 9.03
N GLN A 108 14.57 -34.98 10.02
CA GLN A 108 14.55 -33.52 10.02
C GLN A 108 15.45 -32.96 8.94
N ASP A 109 16.63 -33.56 8.68
CA ASP A 109 17.51 -33.10 7.58
C ASP A 109 16.88 -33.34 6.22
N ALA A 110 16.29 -34.50 5.98
CA ALA A 110 15.52 -34.76 4.74
C ALA A 110 14.34 -33.79 4.59
N ARG A 111 13.65 -33.48 5.68
CA ARG A 111 12.56 -32.53 5.70
C ARG A 111 13.04 -31.09 5.46
N PHE A 112 14.24 -30.75 5.91
CA PHE A 112 14.89 -29.48 5.64
C PHE A 112 15.28 -29.33 4.16
N VAL A 113 15.84 -30.40 3.54
CA VAL A 113 16.13 -30.43 2.09
C VAL A 113 14.86 -30.16 1.28
N TYR A 114 13.75 -30.83 1.64
CA TYR A 114 12.45 -30.55 1.05
C TYR A 114 12.05 -29.07 1.19
N ALA A 115 12.09 -28.54 2.41
CA ALA A 115 11.68 -27.16 2.68
C ALA A 115 12.56 -26.13 1.95
N LYS A 116 13.88 -26.33 1.93
CA LYS A 116 14.83 -25.45 1.25
C LYS A 116 14.58 -25.41 -0.27
N SER A 117 14.34 -26.56 -0.88
CA SER A 117 13.99 -26.67 -2.30
C SER A 117 12.68 -25.95 -2.62
N GLU A 118 11.64 -26.20 -1.83
CA GLU A 118 10.33 -25.54 -1.96
C GLU A 118 10.45 -24.01 -1.81
N TYR A 119 11.27 -23.54 -0.87
CA TYR A 119 11.50 -22.10 -0.67
C TYR A 119 12.06 -21.43 -1.93
N TYR A 120 13.12 -21.98 -2.51
CA TYR A 120 13.76 -21.40 -3.68
C TYR A 120 12.88 -21.51 -4.93
N ILE A 121 12.26 -22.66 -5.18
CA ILE A 121 11.42 -22.89 -6.36
C ILE A 121 10.16 -22.03 -6.31
N ASN A 122 9.43 -22.02 -5.19
CA ASN A 122 8.23 -21.17 -5.06
C ASN A 122 8.57 -19.68 -5.15
N SER A 123 9.73 -19.26 -4.61
CA SER A 123 10.19 -17.87 -4.75
C SER A 123 10.51 -17.52 -6.21
N SER A 124 11.15 -18.43 -6.94
CA SER A 124 11.45 -18.26 -8.37
C SER A 124 10.17 -18.11 -9.19
N ILE A 125 9.25 -19.04 -9.04
CA ILE A 125 7.95 -19.02 -9.73
C ILE A 125 7.21 -17.70 -9.46
N TYR A 126 7.18 -17.27 -8.21
CA TYR A 126 6.47 -16.07 -7.83
C TYR A 126 7.13 -14.81 -8.39
N TYR A 127 8.45 -14.71 -8.35
CA TYR A 127 9.18 -13.60 -8.97
C TYR A 127 8.97 -13.54 -10.49
N TYR A 128 8.94 -14.70 -11.15
CA TYR A 128 8.64 -14.77 -12.57
C TYR A 128 7.22 -14.24 -12.88
N TYR A 129 6.23 -14.65 -12.09
CA TYR A 129 4.85 -14.14 -12.19
C TYR A 129 4.75 -12.63 -12.03
N LEU A 130 5.56 -12.05 -11.17
CA LEU A 130 5.61 -10.60 -10.94
C LEU A 130 6.41 -9.84 -12.01
N GLY A 131 6.97 -10.52 -13.02
CA GLY A 131 7.83 -9.90 -14.03
C GLY A 131 9.26 -9.61 -13.54
N LEU A 132 9.66 -10.15 -12.39
CA LEU A 132 10.99 -10.00 -11.79
C LEU A 132 11.91 -11.13 -12.26
N THR A 133 12.30 -11.14 -13.54
CA THR A 133 13.06 -12.24 -14.16
C THR A 133 14.42 -12.47 -13.51
N GLU A 134 15.20 -11.41 -13.26
CA GLU A 134 16.54 -11.53 -12.65
C GLU A 134 16.50 -12.12 -11.22
N PRO A 135 15.62 -11.67 -10.30
CA PRO A 135 15.42 -12.32 -9.02
C PRO A 135 14.94 -13.78 -9.13
N SER A 136 14.09 -14.09 -10.10
CA SER A 136 13.60 -15.44 -10.36
C SER A 136 14.75 -16.40 -10.69
N VAL A 137 15.60 -16.03 -11.63
CA VAL A 137 16.79 -16.81 -12.03
C VAL A 137 17.73 -17.02 -10.84
N LYS A 138 18.02 -15.97 -10.06
CA LYS A 138 18.88 -16.06 -8.87
C LYS A 138 18.38 -17.05 -7.82
N MET A 139 17.05 -17.20 -7.67
CA MET A 139 16.50 -18.19 -6.76
C MET A 139 16.79 -19.62 -7.23
N ILE A 140 16.67 -19.90 -8.52
CA ILE A 140 16.98 -21.22 -9.07
C ILE A 140 18.50 -21.51 -9.06
N GLU A 141 19.33 -20.54 -9.37
CA GLU A 141 20.80 -20.67 -9.28
C GLU A 141 21.31 -20.95 -7.85
N SER A 142 20.49 -20.64 -6.83
CA SER A 142 20.80 -20.98 -5.44
C SER A 142 20.62 -22.46 -5.11
N ILE A 143 20.05 -23.26 -6.03
CA ILE A 143 19.89 -24.70 -5.91
C ILE A 143 21.04 -25.40 -6.64
N ASP A 144 21.81 -26.22 -5.92
CA ASP A 144 22.76 -27.14 -6.55
C ASP A 144 22.01 -28.34 -7.13
N ALA A 145 21.90 -28.37 -8.46
CA ALA A 145 21.19 -29.41 -9.20
C ALA A 145 21.83 -30.81 -9.07
N GLU A 146 23.14 -30.87 -8.81
CA GLU A 146 23.87 -32.12 -8.58
C GLU A 146 24.02 -32.48 -7.12
N GLY A 147 23.61 -31.58 -6.22
CA GLY A 147 23.76 -31.70 -4.78
C GLY A 147 22.59 -32.41 -4.06
N GLU A 148 22.27 -31.88 -2.91
CA GLU A 148 21.32 -32.49 -1.96
C GLU A 148 19.88 -32.64 -2.48
N ILE A 149 19.44 -31.83 -3.45
CA ILE A 149 18.08 -31.90 -4.01
C ILE A 149 17.80 -33.28 -4.64
N LYS A 150 18.83 -33.99 -5.16
CA LYS A 150 18.68 -35.34 -5.75
C LYS A 150 18.27 -36.39 -4.75
N SER A 151 18.48 -36.16 -3.44
CA SER A 151 18.01 -37.06 -2.39
C SER A 151 16.48 -37.08 -2.26
N ASP A 152 15.81 -36.01 -2.65
CA ASP A 152 14.34 -35.92 -2.74
C ASP A 152 13.92 -35.92 -4.22
N SER A 153 13.52 -37.12 -4.72
CA SER A 153 13.11 -37.29 -6.11
C SER A 153 11.96 -36.34 -6.52
N ALA A 154 11.02 -36.05 -5.62
CA ALA A 154 9.89 -35.18 -5.92
C ALA A 154 10.33 -33.72 -6.07
N GLN A 155 11.29 -33.26 -5.26
CA GLN A 155 11.85 -31.93 -5.34
C GLN A 155 12.76 -31.77 -6.57
N TYR A 156 13.51 -32.82 -6.91
CA TYR A 156 14.28 -32.82 -8.15
C TYR A 156 13.40 -32.72 -9.39
N LEU A 157 12.26 -33.42 -9.42
CA LEU A 157 11.25 -33.31 -10.46
C LEU A 157 10.66 -31.90 -10.55
N TYR A 158 10.37 -31.29 -9.39
CA TYR A 158 9.88 -29.91 -9.32
C TYR A 158 10.90 -28.91 -9.91
N TYR A 159 12.16 -29.08 -9.58
CA TYR A 159 13.26 -28.29 -10.13
C TYR A 159 13.35 -28.39 -11.64
N LEU A 160 13.37 -29.65 -12.18
CA LEU A 160 13.43 -29.90 -13.62
C LEU A 160 12.23 -29.28 -14.37
N TYR A 161 11.04 -29.46 -13.81
CA TYR A 161 9.82 -28.88 -14.36
C TYR A 161 9.87 -27.37 -14.37
N ASN A 162 10.27 -26.73 -13.25
CA ASN A 162 10.28 -25.28 -13.16
C ASN A 162 11.18 -24.61 -14.22
N ILE A 163 12.33 -25.19 -14.49
CA ILE A 163 13.23 -24.64 -15.53
C ILE A 163 12.67 -24.98 -16.92
N GLY A 164 12.21 -26.22 -17.12
CA GLY A 164 11.72 -26.69 -18.42
C GLY A 164 10.39 -26.05 -18.85
N ALA A 165 9.57 -25.58 -17.90
CA ALA A 165 8.31 -24.92 -18.23
C ALA A 165 8.48 -23.55 -18.93
N GLY A 166 9.69 -23.03 -18.96
CA GLY A 166 10.10 -21.86 -19.75
C GLY A 166 10.27 -20.58 -18.96
N GLY A 167 11.11 -19.71 -19.53
CA GLY A 167 11.32 -18.36 -19.02
C GLY A 167 12.43 -18.20 -17.96
N ILE A 168 13.11 -19.27 -17.56
CA ILE A 168 14.24 -19.26 -16.62
C ILE A 168 15.58 -19.26 -17.39
N ILE A 169 15.66 -20.03 -18.49
CA ILE A 169 16.89 -20.14 -19.29
C ILE A 169 17.10 -18.87 -20.10
N ALA A 170 18.22 -18.19 -19.88
CA ALA A 170 18.59 -17.01 -20.63
C ALA A 170 19.43 -17.41 -21.85
N GLY A 171 19.05 -16.97 -23.06
CA GLY A 171 19.78 -17.21 -24.30
C GLY A 171 19.30 -16.31 -25.42
N GLU A 172 20.23 -16.00 -26.37
CA GLU A 172 19.90 -15.19 -27.55
C GLU A 172 19.18 -16.02 -28.64
N ASP A 173 19.45 -17.32 -28.70
CA ASP A 173 18.80 -18.23 -29.64
C ASP A 173 17.59 -18.91 -28.98
N SER A 174 16.41 -18.43 -29.34
CA SER A 174 15.15 -18.97 -28.83
C SER A 174 14.92 -20.45 -29.14
N LYS A 175 15.52 -20.98 -30.24
CA LYS A 175 15.41 -22.37 -30.60
C LYS A 175 16.29 -23.26 -29.74
N ALA A 176 17.48 -22.80 -29.38
CA ALA A 176 18.39 -23.50 -28.50
C ALA A 176 17.78 -23.53 -27.05
N VAL A 177 17.27 -22.40 -26.60
CA VAL A 177 16.55 -22.30 -25.30
C VAL A 177 15.35 -23.27 -25.25
N ALA A 178 14.51 -23.24 -26.27
CA ALA A 178 13.34 -24.14 -26.32
C ALA A 178 13.74 -25.63 -26.35
N GLN A 179 14.85 -25.98 -27.00
CA GLN A 179 15.35 -27.35 -27.01
C GLN A 179 15.87 -27.77 -25.61
N GLU A 180 16.56 -26.89 -24.92
CA GLU A 180 17.05 -27.15 -23.55
C GLU A 180 15.89 -27.32 -22.59
N GLU A 181 14.92 -26.40 -22.59
CA GLU A 181 13.69 -26.47 -21.80
C GLU A 181 12.94 -27.78 -22.07
N PHE A 182 12.74 -28.13 -23.34
CA PHE A 182 12.09 -29.37 -23.76
C PHE A 182 12.82 -30.60 -23.26
N SER A 183 14.17 -30.61 -23.30
CA SER A 183 14.99 -31.70 -22.82
C SER A 183 14.85 -31.91 -21.31
N LEU A 184 14.72 -30.82 -20.53
CA LEU A 184 14.47 -30.91 -19.08
C LEU A 184 13.09 -31.47 -18.78
N LEU A 185 12.08 -31.09 -19.56
CA LEU A 185 10.71 -31.65 -19.44
C LEU A 185 10.66 -33.13 -19.80
N MET A 186 11.36 -33.56 -20.84
CA MET A 186 11.51 -34.98 -21.18
C MET A 186 12.11 -35.77 -20.02
N LYS A 187 13.22 -35.25 -19.46
CA LYS A 187 13.88 -35.86 -18.28
C LYS A 187 12.92 -35.90 -17.08
N CYS A 188 12.18 -34.82 -16.82
CA CYS A 188 11.17 -34.77 -15.77
C CYS A 188 10.10 -35.84 -15.97
N TYR A 189 9.54 -35.96 -17.18
CA TYR A 189 8.52 -36.96 -17.50
C TYR A 189 9.01 -38.37 -17.25
N LEU A 190 10.19 -38.75 -17.81
CA LEU A 190 10.73 -40.11 -17.68
C LEU A 190 11.04 -40.50 -16.22
N LEU A 191 11.66 -39.58 -15.46
CA LEU A 191 11.93 -39.81 -14.05
C LEU A 191 10.63 -39.84 -13.21
N ALA A 192 9.62 -39.04 -13.52
CA ALA A 192 8.33 -39.06 -12.87
C ALA A 192 7.56 -40.37 -13.13
N GLU A 193 7.64 -40.89 -14.34
CA GLU A 193 7.06 -42.19 -14.71
C GLU A 193 7.72 -43.35 -13.96
N GLN A 194 9.08 -43.41 -13.97
CA GLN A 194 9.86 -44.41 -13.23
C GLN A 194 9.59 -44.34 -11.72
N GLY A 195 9.49 -43.17 -11.16
CA GLY A 195 9.25 -42.95 -9.74
C GLY A 195 7.81 -43.08 -9.30
N GLY A 196 6.87 -43.17 -10.24
CA GLY A 196 5.43 -43.23 -9.94
C GLY A 196 4.88 -41.92 -9.37
N TYR A 197 5.23 -40.76 -9.97
CA TYR A 197 4.76 -39.42 -9.60
C TYR A 197 3.78 -38.90 -10.66
N PRO A 198 2.50 -39.28 -10.61
CA PRO A 198 1.51 -38.88 -11.61
C PRO A 198 1.30 -37.37 -11.71
N TYR A 199 1.49 -36.64 -10.59
CA TYR A 199 1.43 -35.19 -10.58
C TYR A 199 2.51 -34.56 -11.50
N TRP A 200 3.76 -34.99 -11.36
CA TRP A 200 4.87 -34.47 -12.18
C TRP A 200 4.82 -34.97 -13.62
N MET A 201 4.28 -36.19 -13.87
CA MET A 201 3.97 -36.64 -15.23
C MET A 201 2.95 -35.71 -15.88
N ALA A 202 1.89 -35.34 -15.19
CA ALA A 202 0.86 -34.44 -15.70
C ALA A 202 1.44 -33.04 -15.98
N GLN A 203 2.23 -32.48 -15.05
CA GLN A 203 2.90 -31.20 -15.23
C GLN A 203 3.82 -31.19 -16.47
N ALA A 204 4.66 -32.21 -16.60
CA ALA A 204 5.57 -32.34 -17.74
C ALA A 204 4.81 -32.47 -19.08
N MET A 205 3.73 -33.28 -19.12
CA MET A 205 2.91 -33.42 -20.34
C MET A 205 2.21 -32.12 -20.72
N GLN A 206 1.69 -31.38 -19.76
CA GLN A 206 1.09 -30.06 -20.01
C GLN A 206 2.11 -29.09 -20.60
N ALA A 207 3.28 -28.98 -19.98
CA ALA A 207 4.33 -28.08 -20.47
C ALA A 207 4.88 -28.51 -21.85
N LEU A 208 5.08 -29.81 -22.07
CA LEU A 208 5.45 -30.33 -23.40
C LEU A 208 4.41 -29.99 -24.46
N SER A 209 3.10 -30.12 -24.12
CA SER A 209 2.01 -29.67 -25.00
C SER A 209 2.11 -28.20 -25.34
N GLU A 210 2.37 -27.35 -24.36
CA GLU A 210 2.52 -25.88 -24.56
C GLU A 210 3.71 -25.53 -25.45
N HIS A 211 4.85 -26.22 -25.30
CA HIS A 211 6.00 -26.07 -26.21
C HIS A 211 5.69 -26.51 -27.65
N MET A 212 4.91 -27.58 -27.82
CA MET A 212 4.49 -28.07 -29.14
C MET A 212 3.48 -27.13 -29.83
N LEU A 213 2.77 -26.29 -29.11
CA LEU A 213 1.86 -25.28 -29.67
C LEU A 213 2.60 -24.03 -30.21
N GLN A 214 3.91 -23.90 -30.02
CA GLN A 214 4.65 -22.75 -30.52
C GLN A 214 5.12 -22.97 -31.99
N PRO A 215 4.53 -22.27 -32.97
CA PRO A 215 4.82 -22.55 -34.40
C PRO A 215 6.29 -22.34 -34.80
N SER A 216 7.02 -21.46 -34.12
CA SER A 216 8.41 -21.13 -34.41
C SER A 216 9.42 -22.20 -34.02
N THR A 217 9.12 -23.02 -33.03
CA THR A 217 10.01 -24.00 -32.42
C THR A 217 9.52 -25.44 -32.55
N SER A 218 8.22 -25.65 -32.56
CA SER A 218 7.56 -26.98 -32.57
C SER A 218 8.11 -27.93 -33.66
N PRO A 219 8.23 -27.56 -34.95
CA PRO A 219 8.71 -28.49 -35.97
C PRO A 219 10.15 -29.00 -35.74
N GLN A 220 11.00 -28.13 -35.15
CA GLN A 220 12.39 -28.50 -34.80
C GLN A 220 12.38 -29.42 -33.57
N LEU A 221 11.58 -29.11 -32.54
CA LEU A 221 11.48 -29.90 -31.29
C LEU A 221 11.01 -31.32 -31.60
N LEU A 222 9.95 -31.47 -32.39
CA LEU A 222 9.41 -32.77 -32.78
C LEU A 222 10.45 -33.61 -33.54
N LYS A 223 11.17 -33.00 -34.46
CA LYS A 223 12.21 -33.69 -35.25
C LYS A 223 13.42 -34.05 -34.41
N ALA A 224 13.92 -33.14 -33.60
CA ALA A 224 15.12 -33.36 -32.78
C ALA A 224 14.90 -34.41 -31.69
N ASN A 225 13.68 -34.55 -31.19
CA ASN A 225 13.34 -35.44 -30.06
C ASN A 225 12.46 -36.62 -30.49
N TYR A 226 12.51 -37.04 -31.78
CA TYR A 226 11.64 -38.06 -32.33
C TYR A 226 11.52 -39.37 -31.50
N PRO A 227 12.61 -39.93 -30.94
CA PRO A 227 12.50 -41.16 -30.14
C PRO A 227 11.66 -40.96 -28.86
N PHE A 228 11.76 -39.80 -28.24
CA PHE A 228 10.90 -39.49 -27.08
C PHE A 228 9.45 -39.24 -27.51
N ILE A 229 9.26 -38.54 -28.61
CA ILE A 229 7.93 -38.25 -29.16
C ILE A 229 7.20 -39.55 -29.49
N GLU A 230 7.89 -40.51 -30.15
CA GLU A 230 7.36 -41.85 -30.41
C GLU A 230 6.98 -42.60 -29.13
N TYR A 231 7.85 -42.48 -28.11
CA TYR A 231 7.62 -43.13 -26.81
C TYR A 231 6.38 -42.56 -26.10
N VAL A 232 6.16 -41.24 -26.09
CA VAL A 232 5.03 -40.63 -25.37
C VAL A 232 3.73 -40.68 -26.17
N ASN A 233 3.80 -40.88 -27.49
CA ASN A 233 2.66 -40.95 -28.41
C ASN A 233 2.05 -42.37 -28.43
N ILE A 234 1.57 -42.79 -27.25
CA ILE A 234 0.99 -44.12 -27.04
C ILE A 234 -0.23 -44.36 -27.92
N ASP A 235 -0.99 -43.29 -28.19
CA ASP A 235 -2.25 -43.35 -28.94
C ASP A 235 -2.06 -43.22 -30.47
N GLY A 236 -0.80 -43.14 -30.94
CA GLY A 236 -0.46 -43.02 -32.35
C GLY A 236 -1.04 -41.76 -33.03
N MET A 237 -1.11 -40.68 -32.32
CA MET A 237 -1.66 -39.42 -32.83
C MET A 237 -0.72 -38.75 -33.85
N PRO A 238 -1.28 -38.13 -34.88
CA PRO A 238 -0.50 -37.31 -35.80
C PRO A 238 0.08 -36.11 -35.07
N ASP A 239 1.22 -35.56 -35.53
CA ASP A 239 1.95 -34.44 -34.90
C ASP A 239 1.05 -33.25 -34.58
N SER A 240 0.08 -32.93 -35.42
CA SER A 240 -0.88 -31.84 -35.24
C SER A 240 -1.85 -32.03 -34.07
N LEU A 241 -2.09 -33.28 -33.63
CA LEU A 241 -2.99 -33.57 -32.53
C LEU A 241 -2.26 -34.06 -31.26
N LEU A 242 -0.97 -34.29 -31.34
CA LEU A 242 -0.18 -34.83 -30.24
C LEU A 242 -0.19 -33.90 -29.03
N ALA A 243 -0.06 -32.59 -29.23
CA ALA A 243 -0.15 -31.61 -28.18
C ALA A 243 -1.48 -31.72 -27.41
N GLY A 244 -2.61 -31.83 -28.16
CA GLY A 244 -3.94 -32.03 -27.57
C GLY A 244 -4.08 -33.34 -26.81
N ASN A 245 -3.50 -34.42 -27.30
CA ASN A 245 -3.46 -35.71 -26.61
C ASN A 245 -2.72 -35.63 -25.28
N LEU A 246 -1.53 -35.01 -25.28
CA LEU A 246 -0.73 -34.81 -24.04
C LEU A 246 -1.49 -33.92 -23.03
N ALA A 247 -2.11 -32.83 -23.49
CA ALA A 247 -2.94 -31.97 -22.64
C ALA A 247 -4.13 -32.71 -22.04
N GLN A 248 -4.82 -33.57 -22.83
CA GLN A 248 -5.94 -34.37 -22.35
C GLN A 248 -5.48 -35.41 -21.33
N ARG A 249 -4.35 -36.07 -21.56
CA ARG A 249 -3.79 -37.04 -20.59
C ARG A 249 -3.37 -36.36 -19.30
N SER A 250 -2.78 -35.17 -19.39
CA SER A 250 -2.45 -34.32 -18.25
C SER A 250 -3.71 -33.97 -17.46
N LEU A 251 -4.77 -33.50 -18.13
CA LEU A 251 -6.06 -33.20 -17.51
C LEU A 251 -6.64 -34.40 -16.76
N ASN A 252 -6.61 -35.59 -17.36
CA ASN A 252 -7.10 -36.81 -16.75
C ASN A 252 -6.33 -37.15 -15.46
N LEU A 253 -4.99 -36.95 -15.47
CA LEU A 253 -4.16 -37.18 -14.29
C LEU A 253 -4.43 -36.17 -13.18
N PHE A 254 -4.53 -34.87 -13.50
CA PHE A 254 -4.84 -33.86 -12.50
C PHE A 254 -6.23 -34.01 -11.90
N THR A 255 -7.22 -34.37 -12.71
CA THR A 255 -8.57 -34.67 -12.24
C THR A 255 -8.55 -35.86 -11.27
N LYS A 256 -7.82 -36.92 -11.61
CA LYS A 256 -7.65 -38.10 -10.74
C LYS A 256 -6.84 -37.75 -9.47
N TYR A 257 -5.87 -36.86 -9.56
CA TYR A 257 -5.07 -36.42 -8.41
C TYR A 257 -5.88 -35.53 -7.47
N GLY A 258 -6.81 -34.73 -7.98
CA GLY A 258 -7.72 -33.87 -7.21
C GLY A 258 -7.18 -32.46 -6.95
N ASP A 259 -6.25 -31.95 -7.77
CA ASP A 259 -5.80 -30.56 -7.73
C ASP A 259 -6.70 -29.70 -8.63
N VAL A 260 -7.58 -28.89 -8.03
CA VAL A 260 -8.56 -28.06 -8.73
C VAL A 260 -7.89 -27.02 -9.64
N TYR A 261 -6.84 -26.37 -9.13
CA TYR A 261 -6.13 -25.34 -9.87
C TYR A 261 -5.43 -25.91 -11.12
N GLN A 262 -4.70 -27.02 -10.96
CA GLN A 262 -4.01 -27.67 -12.08
C GLN A 262 -4.99 -28.27 -13.08
N THR A 263 -6.12 -28.79 -12.63
CA THR A 263 -7.19 -29.28 -13.51
C THR A 263 -7.73 -28.16 -14.40
N ALA A 264 -8.00 -26.97 -13.83
CA ALA A 264 -8.42 -25.81 -14.62
C ALA A 264 -7.32 -25.31 -15.56
N GLY A 265 -6.06 -25.33 -15.13
CA GLY A 265 -4.89 -25.00 -15.96
C GLY A 265 -4.76 -25.95 -17.15
N ALA A 266 -4.91 -27.26 -16.93
CA ALA A 266 -4.86 -28.26 -18.01
C ALA A 266 -6.03 -28.11 -19.01
N GLN A 267 -7.24 -27.76 -18.52
CA GLN A 267 -8.38 -27.43 -19.40
C GLN A 267 -8.07 -26.18 -20.26
N ARG A 268 -7.41 -25.18 -19.71
CA ARG A 268 -6.95 -24.00 -20.45
C ARG A 268 -5.95 -24.39 -21.54
N THR A 269 -4.94 -25.23 -21.22
CA THR A 269 -3.99 -25.72 -22.20
C THR A 269 -4.65 -26.54 -23.31
N LEU A 270 -5.59 -27.40 -22.94
CA LEU A 270 -6.38 -28.18 -23.92
C LEU A 270 -7.21 -27.26 -24.84
N ALA A 271 -7.78 -26.17 -24.30
CA ALA A 271 -8.50 -25.18 -25.11
C ALA A 271 -7.55 -24.49 -26.12
N SER A 272 -6.27 -24.24 -25.74
CA SER A 272 -5.27 -23.73 -26.68
C SER A 272 -4.98 -24.72 -27.79
N CYS A 273 -4.99 -26.04 -27.53
CA CYS A 273 -4.83 -27.05 -28.55
C CYS A 273 -6.02 -27.05 -29.53
N TYR A 274 -7.27 -26.94 -29.03
CA TYR A 274 -8.43 -26.80 -29.88
C TYR A 274 -8.44 -25.49 -30.69
N TRP A 275 -7.93 -24.42 -30.12
CA TRP A 275 -7.76 -23.15 -30.84
C TRP A 275 -6.85 -23.30 -32.06
N GLU A 276 -5.74 -24.00 -31.94
CA GLU A 276 -4.77 -24.20 -33.06
C GLU A 276 -5.38 -25.00 -34.23
N ILE A 277 -6.21 -25.96 -33.92
CA ILE A 277 -6.95 -26.72 -34.98
C ILE A 277 -8.27 -26.06 -35.40
N LYS A 278 -8.54 -24.82 -34.89
CA LYS A 278 -9.74 -24.03 -35.19
C LYS A 278 -11.06 -24.64 -34.72
N ASP A 279 -11.03 -25.57 -33.77
CA ASP A 279 -12.23 -26.11 -33.13
C ASP A 279 -12.63 -25.19 -31.93
N TYR A 280 -13.18 -24.05 -32.27
CA TYR A 280 -13.59 -23.03 -31.29
C TYR A 280 -14.71 -23.52 -30.35
N PRO A 281 -15.72 -24.32 -30.80
CA PRO A 281 -16.72 -24.89 -29.90
C PRO A 281 -16.11 -25.76 -28.80
N SER A 282 -15.16 -26.63 -29.11
CA SER A 282 -14.48 -27.49 -28.13
C SER A 282 -13.59 -26.67 -27.19
N ALA A 283 -12.90 -25.67 -27.72
CA ALA A 283 -12.12 -24.71 -26.90
C ALA A 283 -13.03 -23.99 -25.89
N LEU A 284 -14.21 -23.52 -26.34
CA LEU A 284 -15.19 -22.86 -25.47
C LEU A 284 -15.70 -23.78 -24.34
N ILE A 285 -15.96 -25.04 -24.66
CA ILE A 285 -16.38 -26.05 -23.67
C ILE A 285 -15.29 -26.23 -22.60
N CYS A 286 -14.02 -26.38 -22.99
CA CYS A 286 -12.92 -26.53 -22.06
C CYS A 286 -12.75 -25.30 -21.16
N LEU A 287 -12.82 -24.10 -21.70
CA LEU A 287 -12.69 -22.88 -20.94
C LEU A 287 -13.85 -22.65 -19.96
N ASN A 288 -15.06 -22.93 -20.40
CA ASN A 288 -16.23 -22.88 -19.53
C ASN A 288 -16.18 -23.94 -18.43
N ASN A 289 -15.71 -25.14 -18.73
CA ASN A 289 -15.49 -26.17 -17.71
C ASN A 289 -14.46 -25.73 -16.69
N ALA A 290 -13.37 -25.07 -17.12
CA ALA A 290 -12.36 -24.54 -16.23
C ALA A 290 -12.91 -23.51 -15.23
N LEU A 291 -13.91 -22.71 -15.64
CA LEU A 291 -14.50 -21.67 -14.77
C LEU A 291 -15.70 -22.11 -13.95
N TYR A 292 -16.53 -23.02 -14.50
CA TYR A 292 -17.87 -23.26 -13.97
C TYR A 292 -18.06 -24.65 -13.41
N THR A 293 -17.19 -25.63 -13.70
CA THR A 293 -17.29 -26.98 -13.09
C THR A 293 -17.03 -26.91 -11.59
N ASP A 294 -16.05 -26.05 -11.16
CA ASP A 294 -15.82 -25.78 -9.77
C ASP A 294 -15.67 -24.26 -9.57
N THR A 295 -16.68 -23.63 -8.96
CA THR A 295 -16.69 -22.18 -8.73
C THR A 295 -15.62 -21.71 -7.74
N ILE A 296 -14.97 -22.63 -7.02
CA ILE A 296 -13.87 -22.35 -6.11
C ILE A 296 -12.67 -21.73 -6.87
N ILE A 297 -12.54 -22.01 -8.18
CA ILE A 297 -11.48 -21.46 -9.03
C ILE A 297 -11.45 -19.93 -9.04
N ASN A 298 -12.57 -19.27 -8.78
CA ASN A 298 -12.65 -17.82 -8.67
C ASN A 298 -11.78 -17.23 -7.54
N ARG A 299 -11.27 -18.09 -6.65
CA ARG A 299 -10.30 -17.71 -5.61
C ARG A 299 -8.86 -17.63 -6.12
N ALA A 300 -8.60 -17.94 -7.39
CA ALA A 300 -7.32 -17.87 -8.07
C ALA A 300 -7.38 -16.85 -9.22
N PRO A 301 -7.30 -15.55 -8.92
CA PRO A 301 -7.58 -14.49 -9.90
C PRO A 301 -6.65 -14.51 -11.11
N ASP A 302 -5.38 -14.91 -10.97
CA ASP A 302 -4.43 -14.98 -12.08
C ASP A 302 -4.83 -16.05 -13.11
N LEU A 303 -5.24 -17.24 -12.65
CA LEU A 303 -5.68 -18.30 -13.54
C LEU A 303 -7.01 -17.92 -14.20
N VAL A 304 -7.95 -17.34 -13.44
CA VAL A 304 -9.21 -16.84 -14.00
C VAL A 304 -8.96 -15.78 -15.06
N ALA A 305 -8.04 -14.85 -14.83
CA ALA A 305 -7.64 -13.84 -15.81
C ALA A 305 -7.16 -14.49 -17.12
N SER A 306 -6.25 -15.47 -17.04
CA SER A 306 -5.73 -16.17 -18.23
C SER A 306 -6.80 -16.99 -18.99
N ILE A 307 -7.77 -17.57 -18.27
CA ILE A 307 -8.92 -18.25 -18.91
C ILE A 307 -9.84 -17.22 -19.59
N ARG A 308 -10.11 -16.08 -18.95
CA ARG A 308 -10.92 -14.99 -19.52
C ARG A 308 -10.29 -14.38 -20.77
N GLU A 309 -8.98 -14.27 -20.81
CA GLU A 309 -8.22 -13.84 -22.00
C GLU A 309 -8.46 -14.79 -23.17
N GLN A 310 -8.37 -16.09 -22.96
CA GLN A 310 -8.64 -17.08 -24.02
C GLN A 310 -10.12 -17.11 -24.43
N LEU A 311 -11.05 -16.97 -23.48
CA LEU A 311 -12.48 -16.86 -23.80
C LEU A 311 -12.77 -15.67 -24.71
N CYS A 312 -12.13 -14.52 -24.46
CA CYS A 312 -12.24 -13.34 -25.30
C CYS A 312 -11.84 -13.66 -26.76
N LEU A 313 -10.74 -14.39 -26.98
CA LEU A 313 -10.31 -14.83 -28.31
C LEU A 313 -11.33 -15.79 -28.97
N VAL A 314 -11.76 -16.80 -28.23
CA VAL A 314 -12.67 -17.84 -28.76
C VAL A 314 -14.02 -17.24 -29.13
N TYR A 315 -14.61 -16.38 -28.28
CA TYR A 315 -15.85 -15.69 -28.61
C TYR A 315 -15.72 -14.75 -29.82
N SER A 316 -14.59 -14.03 -29.92
CA SER A 316 -14.31 -13.21 -31.10
C SER A 316 -14.23 -14.07 -32.35
N ALA A 317 -13.58 -15.23 -32.33
CA ALA A 317 -13.50 -16.16 -33.46
C ALA A 317 -14.89 -16.72 -33.89
N GLN A 318 -15.81 -16.77 -32.94
CA GLN A 318 -17.22 -17.14 -33.21
C GLN A 318 -18.11 -15.93 -33.57
N ASN A 319 -17.53 -14.72 -33.76
CA ASN A 319 -18.26 -13.48 -34.03
C ASN A 319 -19.21 -13.03 -32.90
N ASP A 320 -19.02 -13.49 -31.67
CA ASP A 320 -19.74 -13.01 -30.49
C ASP A 320 -18.94 -11.88 -29.83
N LYS A 321 -19.07 -10.68 -30.38
CA LYS A 321 -18.39 -9.49 -29.88
C LYS A 321 -18.79 -9.16 -28.44
N ALA A 322 -20.06 -9.34 -28.08
CA ALA A 322 -20.54 -8.98 -26.74
C ALA A 322 -19.87 -9.83 -25.65
N MET A 323 -19.79 -11.15 -25.87
CA MET A 323 -19.12 -12.05 -24.94
C MET A 323 -17.59 -11.90 -24.99
N SER A 324 -17.02 -11.57 -26.13
CA SER A 324 -15.59 -11.25 -26.25
C SER A 324 -15.21 -10.02 -25.42
N ASP A 325 -15.90 -8.90 -25.59
CA ASP A 325 -15.69 -7.67 -24.85
C ASP A 325 -15.94 -7.87 -23.34
N PHE A 326 -16.99 -8.60 -22.97
CA PHE A 326 -17.29 -8.94 -21.57
C PHE A 326 -16.12 -9.69 -20.90
N ASN A 327 -15.59 -10.73 -21.54
CA ASN A 327 -14.49 -11.52 -20.97
C ASN A 327 -13.17 -10.70 -20.94
N ARG A 328 -12.95 -9.86 -21.96
CA ARG A 328 -11.79 -8.97 -21.99
C ARG A 328 -11.79 -7.96 -20.83
N ASN A 329 -12.95 -7.35 -20.55
CA ASN A 329 -13.06 -6.39 -19.45
C ASN A 329 -12.78 -7.07 -18.12
N ILE A 330 -13.33 -8.26 -17.87
CA ILE A 330 -13.02 -9.03 -16.64
C ILE A 330 -11.53 -9.38 -16.56
N TYR A 331 -10.92 -9.77 -17.68
CA TYR A 331 -9.49 -10.05 -17.75
C TYR A 331 -8.65 -8.83 -17.33
N LEU A 332 -8.95 -7.66 -17.88
CA LEU A 332 -8.24 -6.43 -17.56
C LEU A 332 -8.46 -6.00 -16.09
N ASP A 333 -9.68 -6.10 -15.60
CA ASP A 333 -10.00 -5.81 -14.20
C ASP A 333 -9.24 -6.73 -13.23
N LEU A 334 -9.17 -8.03 -13.53
CA LEU A 334 -8.41 -8.98 -12.73
C LEU A 334 -6.90 -8.73 -12.79
N GLN A 335 -6.37 -8.39 -13.98
CA GLN A 335 -4.97 -7.97 -14.10
C GLN A 335 -4.67 -6.74 -13.24
N ASP A 336 -5.55 -5.77 -13.24
CA ASP A 336 -5.39 -4.56 -12.44
C ASP A 336 -5.47 -4.87 -10.94
N GLN A 337 -6.39 -5.72 -10.50
CA GLN A 337 -6.54 -6.14 -9.10
C GLN A 337 -5.33 -6.92 -8.57
N THR A 338 -4.79 -7.84 -9.36
CA THR A 338 -3.68 -8.71 -8.94
C THR A 338 -2.33 -8.01 -8.94
N ARG A 339 -2.20 -6.92 -9.68
CA ARG A 339 -0.92 -6.24 -9.93
C ARG A 339 -0.83 -4.84 -9.41
N GLN A 340 -1.95 -4.16 -9.15
CA GLN A 340 -1.92 -2.85 -8.52
C GLN A 340 -1.59 -2.99 -7.03
N ASP A 341 -0.33 -2.94 -6.73
CA ASP A 341 0.14 -2.64 -5.38
C ASP A 341 -0.02 -1.13 -5.07
N LYS A 342 -1.23 -0.58 -5.35
CA LYS A 342 -1.64 0.78 -4.87
C LYS A 342 -1.46 0.95 -3.36
N GLN A 343 -1.33 -0.16 -2.65
CA GLN A 343 -0.99 -0.17 -1.23
C GLN A 343 0.50 0.10 -0.95
N LEU A 344 1.38 0.12 -1.96
CA LEU A 344 2.83 0.35 -1.74
C LEU A 344 3.13 1.79 -1.36
N GLU A 345 2.45 2.74 -1.96
CA GLU A 345 2.58 4.16 -1.60
C GLU A 345 2.09 4.42 -0.16
N ALA A 346 0.97 3.81 0.21
CA ALA A 346 0.47 3.82 1.60
C ALA A 346 1.40 3.07 2.57
N ARG A 347 2.19 2.11 2.09
CA ARG A 347 3.16 1.35 2.90
C ARG A 347 4.48 2.05 3.08
N ALA A 348 4.96 2.79 2.09
CA ALA A 348 6.10 3.68 2.25
C ALA A 348 5.80 4.72 3.35
N ASP A 349 4.60 5.26 3.40
CA ASP A 349 4.14 6.14 4.47
C ASP A 349 4.01 5.43 5.82
N GLN A 350 3.52 4.17 5.85
CA GLN A 350 3.50 3.35 7.06
C GLN A 350 4.91 3.00 7.55
N LEU A 351 5.85 2.72 6.65
CA LEU A 351 7.24 2.48 6.99
C LEU A 351 7.87 3.72 7.62
N ASN A 352 7.69 4.86 6.97
CA ASN A 352 8.18 6.15 7.45
C ASN A 352 7.57 6.52 8.82
N SER A 353 6.28 6.23 9.03
CA SER A 353 5.62 6.42 10.32
C SER A 353 6.15 5.47 11.39
N SER A 354 6.42 4.19 11.05
CA SER A 354 6.99 3.19 11.96
C SER A 354 8.42 3.53 12.35
N VAL A 355 9.26 3.96 11.40
CA VAL A 355 10.63 4.42 11.67
C VAL A 355 10.62 5.68 12.52
N ARG A 356 9.72 6.63 12.25
CA ARG A 356 9.54 7.85 13.04
C ARG A 356 9.10 7.53 14.48
N THR A 357 8.16 6.62 14.64
CA THR A 357 7.69 6.16 15.96
C THR A 357 8.80 5.46 16.73
N LEU A 358 9.61 4.62 16.07
CA LEU A 358 10.80 3.99 16.65
C LEU A 358 11.81 5.02 17.13
N ASN A 359 12.10 6.03 16.30
CA ASN A 359 13.04 7.11 16.66
C ASN A 359 12.52 7.93 17.85
N ILE A 360 11.23 8.23 17.91
CA ILE A 360 10.60 8.89 19.06
C ILE A 360 10.72 8.02 20.32
N MET A 361 10.50 6.72 20.23
CA MET A 361 10.66 5.78 21.35
C MET A 361 12.11 5.71 21.84
N LEU A 362 13.08 5.66 20.91
CA LEU A 362 14.51 5.66 21.27
C LEU A 362 14.89 6.95 21.98
N VAL A 363 14.41 8.10 21.52
CA VAL A 363 14.61 9.39 22.20
C VAL A 363 13.95 9.40 23.59
N ALA A 364 12.74 8.85 23.71
CA ALA A 364 12.05 8.74 25.01
C ALA A 364 12.79 7.84 25.99
N VAL A 365 13.33 6.71 25.52
CA VAL A 365 14.21 5.81 26.33
C VAL A 365 15.47 6.55 26.79
N LEU A 366 16.13 7.28 25.88
CA LEU A 366 17.33 8.05 26.20
C LEU A 366 17.02 9.15 27.23
N LEU A 367 15.95 9.90 27.05
CA LEU A 367 15.49 10.92 28.00
C LEU A 367 15.17 10.33 29.36
N MET A 368 14.55 9.14 29.40
CA MET A 368 14.26 8.45 30.66
C MET A 368 15.52 7.98 31.37
N ILE A 369 16.52 7.50 30.62
CA ILE A 369 17.85 7.15 31.18
C ILE A 369 18.51 8.41 31.76
N VAL A 370 18.51 9.52 31.01
CA VAL A 370 19.08 10.79 31.49
C VAL A 370 18.32 11.29 32.73
N PHE A 371 17.00 11.18 32.72
CA PHE A 371 16.17 11.56 33.87
C PHE A 371 16.46 10.70 35.11
N THR A 372 16.59 9.39 34.96
CA THR A 372 16.94 8.48 36.08
C THR A 372 18.32 8.76 36.63
N PHE A 373 19.34 9.01 35.78
CA PHE A 373 20.66 9.44 36.21
C PHE A 373 20.64 10.83 36.86
N GLY A 374 19.90 11.78 36.30
CA GLY A 374 19.68 13.11 36.86
C GLY A 374 19.01 13.05 38.23
N LEU A 375 17.98 12.24 38.38
CA LEU A 375 17.28 12.01 39.65
C LEU A 375 18.22 11.39 40.69
N PHE A 376 19.02 10.39 40.27
CA PHE A 376 20.02 9.75 41.16
C PHE A 376 21.07 10.75 41.59
N PHE A 377 21.59 11.56 40.68
CA PHE A 377 22.57 12.62 40.95
C PHE A 377 21.97 13.69 41.86
N PHE A 378 20.73 14.12 41.59
CA PHE A 378 20.02 15.09 42.43
C PHE A 378 19.80 14.56 43.87
N LEU A 379 19.37 13.31 44.01
CA LEU A 379 19.19 12.67 45.31
C LEU A 379 20.53 12.51 46.04
N ALA A 380 21.59 12.11 45.35
CA ALA A 380 22.95 12.05 45.91
C ALA A 380 23.50 13.41 46.33
N HIS A 381 23.24 14.45 45.54
CA HIS A 381 23.64 15.83 45.82
C HIS A 381 22.83 16.40 46.98
N LYS A 382 21.51 16.19 47.02
CA LYS A 382 20.64 16.58 48.13
C LYS A 382 21.09 15.92 49.42
N ARG A 383 21.44 14.64 49.40
CA ARG A 383 21.99 13.90 50.51
C ARG A 383 23.28 14.55 51.03
N LYS A 384 24.21 14.89 50.16
CA LYS A 384 25.47 15.55 50.51
C LYS A 384 25.24 16.96 51.08
N ARG A 385 24.17 17.63 50.72
CA ARG A 385 23.78 18.95 51.22
C ARG A 385 23.09 18.86 52.58
N ASP A 386 22.22 17.84 52.78
CA ASP A 386 21.54 17.63 54.03
C ASP A 386 22.53 17.16 55.12
N GLU A 387 23.59 16.39 54.76
CA GLU A 387 24.68 16.02 55.69
C GLU A 387 25.52 17.25 56.16
N ARG A 388 25.54 18.40 55.41
CA ARG A 388 26.26 19.63 55.76
C ARG A 388 25.44 20.63 56.56
N ASN A 389 24.10 20.55 56.53
CA ASN A 389 23.20 21.54 57.14
C ASN A 389 22.60 21.08 58.50
N PHE A 390 23.16 20.05 59.12
CA PHE A 390 22.79 19.70 60.50
C PHE A 390 23.41 20.72 61.48
N SER A 391 22.83 21.91 61.53
CA SER A 391 23.12 22.95 62.45
C SER A 391 21.81 23.36 63.16
N VAL A 392 21.90 23.63 64.44
CA VAL A 392 20.98 24.18 65.47
C VAL A 392 19.56 24.61 65.04
N GLU A 393 19.28 24.90 63.82
CA GLU A 393 17.97 25.33 63.28
C GLU A 393 16.93 24.18 63.24
N SER A 394 17.37 22.91 63.31
CA SER A 394 16.51 21.72 63.39
C SER A 394 15.81 21.52 64.76
N MET A 395 16.25 22.23 65.78
CA MET A 395 15.61 22.20 67.13
C MET A 395 14.32 23.02 67.17
N LEU A 396 14.10 23.93 66.24
CA LEU A 396 12.87 24.75 66.15
C LEU A 396 11.75 24.13 65.26
N ASP A 397 12.03 23.00 64.63
CA ASP A 397 11.18 22.35 63.66
C ASP A 397 9.88 21.71 64.24
N PRO A 398 9.81 21.22 65.51
CA PRO A 398 8.57 20.71 66.09
C PRO A 398 7.51 21.80 66.27
N LEU A 399 7.90 23.03 66.53
CA LEU A 399 6.97 24.18 66.65
C LEU A 399 6.51 24.70 65.29
N ARG A 400 7.32 24.59 64.25
CA ARG A 400 6.94 24.86 62.86
C ARG A 400 5.93 23.81 62.34
N LYS A 401 6.16 22.53 62.60
CA LYS A 401 5.27 21.45 62.16
C LYS A 401 3.88 21.50 62.78
N TRP A 402 3.77 22.00 64.01
CA TRP A 402 2.43 22.23 64.61
C TRP A 402 1.66 23.35 63.88
N LYS A 403 2.36 24.37 63.40
CA LYS A 403 1.80 25.47 62.63
C LYS A 403 1.45 25.02 61.19
N GLU A 404 2.31 24.21 60.56
CA GLU A 404 2.08 23.66 59.22
C GLU A 404 0.94 22.65 59.20
N ASN A 405 0.75 21.81 60.22
CA ASN A 405 -0.36 20.86 60.26
C ASN A 405 -1.74 21.57 60.35
N ASN A 406 -1.81 22.72 61.00
CA ASN A 406 -3.04 23.52 61.03
C ASN A 406 -3.32 24.20 59.68
N GLU A 407 -2.30 24.55 58.92
CA GLU A 407 -2.46 25.09 57.57
C GLU A 407 -2.73 24.00 56.55
N ARG A 408 -2.22 22.74 56.75
CA ARG A 408 -2.53 21.59 55.90
C ARG A 408 -3.99 21.18 56.00
N LEU A 409 -4.59 21.21 57.18
CA LEU A 409 -6.02 20.89 57.32
C LEU A 409 -6.92 21.91 56.59
N LYS A 410 -6.49 23.17 56.48
CA LYS A 410 -7.17 24.19 55.67
C LYS A 410 -6.95 23.93 54.15
N ALA A 411 -5.77 23.45 53.73
CA ALA A 411 -5.48 23.13 52.33
C ALA A 411 -6.28 21.91 51.86
N GLU A 412 -6.40 20.85 52.68
CA GLU A 412 -7.19 19.65 52.36
C GLU A 412 -8.70 19.95 52.14
N LEU A 413 -9.26 20.92 52.89
CA LEU A 413 -10.62 21.38 52.68
C LEU A 413 -10.81 22.18 51.37
N LEU A 414 -9.77 22.91 50.96
CA LEU A 414 -9.74 23.63 49.68
C LEU A 414 -9.59 22.69 48.50
N GLU A 415 -8.75 21.63 48.65
CA GLU A 415 -8.56 20.59 47.63
C GLU A 415 -9.82 19.78 47.34
N GLN A 416 -10.65 19.51 48.39
CA GLN A 416 -11.97 18.88 48.20
C GLN A 416 -12.98 19.76 47.46
N ILE A 417 -12.87 21.06 47.55
CA ILE A 417 -13.69 22.02 46.80
C ILE A 417 -13.23 22.06 45.34
N GLU A 418 -11.92 22.04 45.06
CA GLU A 418 -11.34 21.97 43.73
C GLU A 418 -11.71 20.66 43.01
N GLU A 419 -11.69 19.51 43.72
CA GLU A 419 -12.08 18.21 43.16
C GLU A 419 -13.57 18.16 42.72
N ILE A 420 -14.44 18.89 43.39
CA ILE A 420 -15.85 19.02 43.00
C ILE A 420 -16.00 19.95 41.78
N GLU A 421 -15.18 20.96 41.65
CA GLU A 421 -15.17 21.84 40.48
C GLU A 421 -14.62 21.10 39.25
N GLU A 422 -13.55 20.29 39.36
CA GLU A 422 -13.00 19.44 38.27
C GLU A 422 -14.02 18.40 37.78
N ARG A 423 -14.78 17.77 38.66
CA ARG A 423 -15.87 16.83 38.28
C ARG A 423 -16.96 17.52 37.48
N THR A 424 -17.25 18.77 37.78
CA THR A 424 -18.24 19.56 37.04
C THR A 424 -17.75 19.95 35.67
N GLU A 425 -16.45 20.25 35.53
CA GLU A 425 -15.77 20.54 34.26
C GLU A 425 -15.69 19.29 33.37
N PHE A 426 -15.43 18.10 33.95
CA PHE A 426 -15.39 16.81 33.21
C PHE A 426 -16.75 16.43 32.62
N VAL A 427 -17.87 16.73 33.35
CA VAL A 427 -19.21 16.53 32.80
C VAL A 427 -19.49 17.52 31.66
N ARG A 428 -19.05 18.77 31.75
CA ARG A 428 -19.15 19.76 30.67
C ARG A 428 -18.38 19.34 29.42
N MET A 429 -17.17 18.80 29.60
CA MET A 429 -16.36 18.30 28.48
C MET A 429 -16.98 17.10 27.75
N ASN A 430 -17.64 16.19 28.48
CA ASN A 430 -18.33 15.07 27.88
C ASN A 430 -19.57 15.49 27.08
N VAL A 431 -20.34 16.48 27.56
CA VAL A 431 -21.45 17.05 26.79
C VAL A 431 -20.96 17.76 25.51
N ALA A 432 -19.83 18.45 25.60
CA ALA A 432 -19.21 19.07 24.41
C ALA A 432 -18.75 18.02 23.37
N LYS A 433 -18.21 16.87 23.81
CA LYS A 433 -17.78 15.76 22.95
C LYS A 433 -18.95 15.08 22.22
N PHE A 434 -20.12 14.95 22.87
CA PHE A 434 -21.34 14.45 22.24
C PHE A 434 -21.91 15.44 21.21
N ARG A 435 -21.83 16.74 21.48
CA ARG A 435 -22.20 17.78 20.51
C ARG A 435 -21.32 17.79 19.28
N GLN A 436 -20.01 17.56 19.43
CA GLN A 436 -19.05 17.50 18.36
C GLN A 436 -19.28 16.29 17.44
N ARG A 437 -19.61 15.11 17.96
CA ARG A 437 -19.93 13.91 17.16
C ARG A 437 -21.19 14.09 16.30
N ASN A 438 -22.20 14.77 16.79
CA ASN A 438 -23.42 15.06 16.03
C ASN A 438 -23.15 16.06 14.89
N LEU A 439 -22.25 17.01 15.10
CA LEU A 439 -21.79 17.95 14.08
C LEU A 439 -21.00 17.26 12.97
N GLU A 440 -20.17 16.29 13.32
CA GLU A 440 -19.38 15.49 12.37
C GLU A 440 -20.26 14.67 11.42
N GLN A 441 -21.31 14.03 11.92
CA GLN A 441 -22.23 13.26 11.07
C GLN A 441 -23.02 14.16 10.11
N ARG A 442 -23.42 15.33 10.54
CA ARG A 442 -24.12 16.31 9.70
C ARG A 442 -23.19 16.90 8.62
N ALA A 443 -21.93 17.13 8.94
CA ALA A 443 -20.94 17.62 7.99
C ALA A 443 -20.64 16.58 6.89
N LYS A 444 -20.56 15.28 7.21
CA LYS A 444 -20.40 14.19 6.23
C LYS A 444 -21.53 14.15 5.20
N LEU A 445 -22.77 14.26 5.67
CA LEU A 445 -23.96 14.30 4.80
C LEU A 445 -24.00 15.55 3.91
N ALA A 446 -23.55 16.68 4.41
CA ALA A 446 -23.56 17.94 3.68
C ALA A 446 -22.53 17.96 2.53
N ILE A 447 -21.36 17.34 2.71
CA ILE A 447 -20.33 17.26 1.65
C ILE A 447 -20.81 16.34 0.52
N VAL A 448 -21.45 15.21 0.83
CA VAL A 448 -22.03 14.32 -0.18
C VAL A 448 -23.10 15.09 -0.99
N ASN A 449 -23.95 15.87 -0.32
CA ASN A 449 -24.96 16.67 -0.98
C ASN A 449 -24.37 17.82 -1.82
N SER A 450 -23.12 18.23 -1.62
CA SER A 450 -22.47 19.27 -2.42
C SER A 450 -22.01 18.80 -3.81
N ILE A 451 -21.82 17.48 -3.98
CA ILE A 451 -21.42 16.88 -5.27
C ILE A 451 -22.63 16.67 -6.19
N THR A 452 -23.80 16.38 -5.61
CA THR A 452 -25.04 16.12 -6.34
C THR A 452 -25.37 17.19 -7.41
N PRO A 453 -25.27 18.51 -7.16
CA PRO A 453 -25.55 19.53 -8.18
C PRO A 453 -24.65 19.49 -9.40
N PHE A 454 -23.41 19.02 -9.27
CA PHE A 454 -22.49 18.88 -10.41
C PHE A 454 -22.87 17.67 -11.26
N ILE A 455 -23.25 16.57 -10.62
CA ILE A 455 -23.75 15.37 -11.31
C ILE A 455 -25.03 15.72 -12.08
N ASP A 456 -25.98 16.45 -11.47
CA ASP A 456 -27.22 16.87 -12.12
C ASP A 456 -26.95 17.77 -13.33
N ARG A 457 -25.93 18.64 -13.26
CA ARG A 457 -25.52 19.49 -14.39
C ARG A 457 -24.93 18.66 -15.52
N ILE A 458 -24.05 17.71 -15.23
CA ILE A 458 -23.50 16.79 -16.24
C ILE A 458 -24.64 16.04 -16.93
N ILE A 459 -25.58 15.49 -16.17
CA ILE A 459 -26.74 14.78 -16.72
C ILE A 459 -27.58 15.70 -17.62
N ASN A 460 -27.82 16.94 -17.19
CA ASN A 460 -28.55 17.92 -18.00
C ASN A 460 -27.82 18.28 -19.29
N GLU A 461 -26.52 18.49 -19.26
CA GLU A 461 -25.73 18.78 -20.46
C GLU A 461 -25.66 17.56 -21.41
N ILE A 462 -25.51 16.35 -20.89
CA ILE A 462 -25.60 15.12 -21.68
C ILE A 462 -26.99 14.97 -22.32
N ASN A 463 -28.06 15.22 -21.57
CA ASN A 463 -29.41 15.17 -22.11
C ASN A 463 -29.65 16.22 -23.21
N ARG A 464 -29.05 17.39 -23.11
CA ARG A 464 -29.11 18.45 -24.17
C ARG A 464 -28.31 18.01 -25.40
N LEU A 465 -27.12 17.46 -25.22
CA LEU A 465 -26.31 16.89 -26.31
C LEU A 465 -27.02 15.74 -27.04
N ALA A 466 -27.82 14.95 -26.31
CA ALA A 466 -28.57 13.82 -26.87
C ALA A 466 -29.85 14.25 -27.60
N ASN A 467 -30.53 15.32 -27.15
CA ASN A 467 -31.88 15.67 -27.60
C ASN A 467 -31.98 16.94 -28.49
N CYS A 468 -30.92 17.77 -28.55
CA CYS A 468 -30.91 18.99 -29.35
C CYS A 468 -29.91 18.90 -30.51
N ARG A 469 -30.34 19.26 -31.72
CA ARG A 469 -29.42 19.46 -32.85
C ARG A 469 -28.84 20.88 -32.75
N GLU A 470 -27.65 20.97 -32.19
CA GLU A 470 -26.91 22.23 -32.05
C GLU A 470 -25.75 22.27 -33.05
N GLU A 471 -25.25 23.48 -33.37
CA GLU A 471 -24.06 23.65 -34.22
C GLU A 471 -22.80 23.01 -33.57
N GLU A 472 -21.89 22.54 -34.40
CA GLU A 472 -20.72 21.74 -33.98
C GLU A 472 -19.82 22.49 -32.98
N ASN A 473 -19.70 23.81 -33.09
CA ASN A 473 -18.96 24.63 -32.13
C ASN A 473 -19.61 24.66 -30.74
N VAL A 474 -20.94 24.75 -30.67
CA VAL A 474 -21.68 24.74 -29.38
C VAL A 474 -21.61 23.36 -28.70
N ARG A 475 -21.56 22.30 -29.51
CA ARG A 475 -21.38 20.94 -29.01
C ARG A 475 -19.98 20.75 -28.40
N LEU A 476 -18.94 21.32 -29.03
CA LEU A 476 -17.57 21.25 -28.53
C LEU A 476 -17.44 22.01 -27.21
N GLU A 477 -18.01 23.18 -27.06
CA GLU A 477 -18.04 23.96 -25.82
C GLU A 477 -18.75 23.19 -24.68
N ARG A 478 -19.80 22.41 -24.98
CA ARG A 478 -20.50 21.59 -23.98
C ARG A 478 -19.67 20.39 -23.56
N TYR A 479 -18.92 19.78 -24.47
CA TYR A 479 -17.99 18.69 -24.09
C TYR A 479 -16.87 19.20 -23.20
N GLU A 480 -16.31 20.38 -23.49
CA GLU A 480 -15.31 21.01 -22.60
C GLU A 480 -15.91 21.32 -21.23
N TYR A 481 -17.14 21.82 -21.17
CA TYR A 481 -17.82 22.10 -19.91
C TYR A 481 -18.13 20.85 -19.10
N ILE A 482 -18.53 19.72 -19.71
CA ILE A 482 -18.72 18.43 -19.04
C ILE A 482 -17.38 17.92 -18.51
N HIS A 483 -16.31 18.10 -19.27
CA HIS A 483 -14.96 17.73 -18.84
C HIS A 483 -14.52 18.56 -17.61
N GLU A 484 -14.72 19.86 -17.63
CA GLU A 484 -14.47 20.73 -16.47
C GLU A 484 -15.26 20.30 -15.23
N LEU A 485 -16.55 19.99 -15.37
CA LEU A 485 -17.39 19.53 -14.27
C LEU A 485 -16.90 18.19 -13.70
N THR A 486 -16.40 17.31 -14.55
CA THR A 486 -15.84 16.00 -14.14
C THR A 486 -14.55 16.19 -13.37
N ASP A 487 -13.69 17.10 -13.79
CA ASP A 487 -12.45 17.44 -13.07
C ASP A 487 -12.74 18.05 -11.69
N ILE A 488 -13.76 18.92 -11.60
CA ILE A 488 -14.23 19.50 -10.35
C ILE A 488 -14.74 18.39 -9.40
N ILE A 489 -15.52 17.43 -9.89
CA ILE A 489 -16.01 16.29 -9.09
C ILE A 489 -14.85 15.45 -8.57
N ASN A 490 -13.83 15.18 -9.37
CA ASN A 490 -12.63 14.44 -8.96
C ASN A 490 -11.84 15.19 -7.89
N GLU A 491 -11.70 16.50 -7.99
CA GLU A 491 -11.08 17.33 -6.96
C GLU A 491 -11.91 17.30 -5.65
N TYR A 492 -13.23 17.41 -5.73
CA TYR A 492 -14.10 17.29 -4.54
C TYR A 492 -14.02 15.93 -3.90
N ASN A 493 -13.91 14.84 -4.66
CA ASN A 493 -13.71 13.48 -4.16
C ASN A 493 -12.37 13.34 -3.42
N ASN A 494 -11.30 13.93 -3.95
CA ASN A 494 -9.99 13.94 -3.30
C ASN A 494 -10.02 14.74 -1.98
N VAL A 495 -10.70 15.87 -1.96
CA VAL A 495 -10.89 16.69 -0.75
C VAL A 495 -11.74 15.94 0.29
N LEU A 496 -12.82 15.28 -0.15
CA LEU A 496 -13.70 14.47 0.68
C LEU A 496 -12.93 13.31 1.33
N THR A 497 -12.14 12.62 0.55
CA THR A 497 -11.31 11.51 1.02
C THR A 497 -10.30 11.99 2.07
N LYS A 498 -9.60 13.08 1.82
CA LYS A 498 -8.67 13.70 2.77
C LYS A 498 -9.38 14.19 4.03
N TRP A 499 -10.58 14.77 3.89
CA TRP A 499 -11.35 15.27 5.03
C TRP A 499 -11.88 14.13 5.92
N ILE A 500 -12.40 13.04 5.33
CA ILE A 500 -12.84 11.85 6.07
C ILE A 500 -11.65 11.22 6.82
N GLN A 501 -10.52 11.12 6.18
CA GLN A 501 -9.27 10.62 6.77
C GLN A 501 -8.77 11.54 7.90
N MET A 502 -8.94 12.85 7.75
CA MET A 502 -8.58 13.86 8.74
C MET A 502 -9.50 13.81 9.98
N GLN A 503 -10.78 13.43 9.83
CA GLN A 503 -11.73 13.28 10.93
C GLN A 503 -11.52 11.98 11.73
N GLN A 504 -10.99 10.94 11.07
CA GLN A 504 -10.67 9.66 11.72
C GLN A 504 -9.35 9.67 12.52
N GLY A 505 -8.70 10.82 12.63
CA GLY A 505 -7.44 10.97 13.37
C GLY A 505 -6.21 10.37 12.65
N ASN A 506 -6.36 9.93 11.40
CA ASN A 506 -5.37 9.12 10.68
C ASN A 506 -4.52 9.88 9.67
N ILE A 507 -4.67 11.21 9.49
CA ILE A 507 -3.82 11.95 8.55
C ILE A 507 -3.29 13.24 9.13
N ASN A 508 -1.98 13.42 8.99
CA ASN A 508 -1.29 14.70 9.13
C ASN A 508 -1.67 15.61 7.96
N LEU A 509 -2.10 16.84 8.27
CA LEU A 509 -2.22 17.90 7.27
C LEU A 509 -0.89 18.04 6.53
N HIS A 510 -0.93 18.00 5.21
CA HIS A 510 0.27 18.16 4.39
C HIS A 510 0.59 19.65 4.26
N ILE A 511 1.26 20.19 5.29
CA ILE A 511 1.63 21.59 5.34
C ILE A 511 2.90 21.81 4.52
N GLU A 512 2.78 22.53 3.42
CA GLU A 512 3.90 22.91 2.56
C GLU A 512 3.90 24.41 2.28
N SER A 513 5.04 24.94 1.87
CA SER A 513 5.14 26.32 1.37
C SER A 513 5.06 26.30 -0.14
N PHE A 514 4.02 26.91 -0.72
CA PHE A 514 3.79 26.94 -2.16
C PHE A 514 3.41 28.33 -2.67
N PRO A 515 3.75 28.66 -3.94
CA PRO A 515 3.30 29.88 -4.60
C PRO A 515 1.79 29.85 -4.82
N LEU A 516 1.09 30.87 -4.35
CA LEU A 516 -0.37 30.96 -4.45
C LEU A 516 -0.86 31.12 -5.91
N GLN A 517 -0.02 31.68 -6.78
CA GLN A 517 -0.33 31.84 -8.20
C GLN A 517 -0.73 30.53 -8.86
N GLN A 518 -0.14 29.41 -8.49
CA GLN A 518 -0.49 28.10 -9.05
C GLN A 518 -1.94 27.69 -8.76
N LEU A 519 -2.50 28.08 -7.61
CA LEU A 519 -3.91 27.86 -7.29
C LEU A 519 -4.80 28.84 -8.06
N PHE A 520 -4.37 30.08 -8.17
CA PHE A 520 -5.08 31.10 -8.92
C PHE A 520 -5.20 30.77 -10.42
N ASP A 521 -4.18 30.13 -10.99
CA ASP A 521 -4.20 29.65 -12.37
C ASP A 521 -5.24 28.52 -12.58
N ILE A 522 -5.46 27.67 -11.55
CA ILE A 522 -6.51 26.65 -11.58
C ILE A 522 -7.89 27.30 -11.51
N VAL A 523 -8.09 28.23 -10.57
CA VAL A 523 -9.37 28.94 -10.43
C VAL A 523 -9.71 29.77 -11.67
N LYS A 524 -8.71 30.36 -12.31
CA LYS A 524 -8.88 31.11 -13.56
C LYS A 524 -9.43 30.28 -14.71
N LYS A 525 -9.20 28.98 -14.73
CA LYS A 525 -9.78 28.06 -15.72
C LYS A 525 -11.30 27.95 -15.59
N SER A 526 -11.87 28.17 -14.41
CA SER A 526 -13.32 28.16 -14.18
C SER A 526 -14.06 29.40 -14.76
N ARG A 527 -13.37 30.31 -15.45
CA ARG A 527 -13.94 31.52 -16.05
C ARG A 527 -15.13 31.22 -16.98
N THR A 528 -15.07 30.12 -17.72
CA THR A 528 -16.15 29.67 -18.58
C THR A 528 -17.45 29.41 -17.80
N GLY A 529 -17.35 28.78 -16.61
CA GLY A 529 -18.50 28.55 -15.74
C GLY A 529 -19.12 29.83 -15.16
N PHE A 530 -18.34 30.89 -14.96
CA PHE A 530 -18.84 32.21 -14.55
C PHE A 530 -19.50 32.94 -15.75
N ALA A 531 -18.88 32.91 -16.92
CA ALA A 531 -19.41 33.50 -18.14
C ALA A 531 -20.77 32.94 -18.55
N LEU A 532 -21.00 31.62 -18.37
CA LEU A 532 -22.30 30.98 -18.60
C LEU A 532 -23.42 31.49 -17.69
N HIS A 533 -23.08 32.07 -16.53
CA HIS A 533 -24.01 32.73 -15.63
C HIS A 533 -24.08 34.26 -15.86
N GLY A 534 -23.36 34.75 -16.87
CA GLY A 534 -23.27 36.16 -17.17
C GLY A 534 -22.46 36.98 -16.16
N VAL A 535 -21.60 36.33 -15.39
CA VAL A 535 -20.72 36.94 -14.36
C VAL A 535 -19.29 36.97 -14.89
N ASP A 536 -18.60 38.08 -14.77
CA ASP A 536 -17.18 38.17 -15.14
C ASP A 536 -16.30 37.86 -13.96
N LEU A 537 -15.30 36.98 -14.18
CA LEU A 537 -14.34 36.56 -13.14
C LEU A 537 -12.99 37.23 -13.42
N ASP A 538 -12.52 38.07 -12.49
CA ASP A 538 -11.18 38.61 -12.48
C ASP A 538 -10.33 37.96 -11.39
N VAL A 539 -9.24 37.32 -11.79
CA VAL A 539 -8.27 36.68 -10.85
C VAL A 539 -6.96 37.43 -10.97
N ARG A 540 -6.63 38.23 -9.94
CA ARG A 540 -5.42 39.04 -9.91
C ARG A 540 -4.17 38.19 -9.67
N THR A 541 -3.10 38.50 -10.39
CA THR A 541 -1.82 37.80 -10.23
C THR A 541 -1.16 38.13 -8.89
N THR A 542 -0.48 37.15 -8.29
CA THR A 542 0.20 37.28 -7.00
C THR A 542 1.53 36.54 -6.95
N GLU A 543 2.53 37.13 -6.28
CA GLU A 543 3.80 36.46 -5.99
C GLU A 543 3.84 35.86 -4.58
N ALA A 544 2.75 35.95 -3.83
CA ALA A 544 2.68 35.52 -2.46
C ALA A 544 2.90 34.00 -2.31
N ILE A 545 3.68 33.62 -1.31
CA ILE A 545 3.94 32.24 -0.92
C ILE A 545 3.23 32.00 0.41
N VAL A 546 2.39 30.99 0.48
CA VAL A 546 1.65 30.60 1.70
C VAL A 546 2.16 29.27 2.24
N LYS A 547 2.03 29.08 3.56
CA LYS A 547 2.33 27.82 4.24
C LYS A 547 1.03 27.20 4.71
N ALA A 548 0.52 26.21 3.93
CA ALA A 548 -0.76 25.57 4.19
C ALA A 548 -0.83 24.22 3.47
N ASP A 549 -1.95 23.52 3.59
CA ASP A 549 -2.28 22.39 2.72
C ASP A 549 -2.85 22.91 1.40
N ARG A 550 -2.18 22.62 0.32
CA ARG A 550 -2.52 23.12 -1.02
C ARG A 550 -3.94 22.75 -1.45
N THR A 551 -4.36 21.50 -1.19
CA THR A 551 -5.68 21.00 -1.60
C THR A 551 -6.80 21.66 -0.81
N LEU A 552 -6.62 21.83 0.50
CA LEU A 552 -7.60 22.50 1.35
C LEU A 552 -7.69 24.00 1.05
N THR A 553 -6.58 24.63 0.69
CA THR A 553 -6.56 26.04 0.28
C THR A 553 -7.35 26.24 -1.03
N LEU A 554 -7.11 25.39 -2.01
CA LEU A 554 -7.88 25.41 -3.28
C LEU A 554 -9.37 25.20 -3.04
N PHE A 555 -9.73 24.26 -2.16
CA PHE A 555 -11.13 24.01 -1.79
C PHE A 555 -11.79 25.26 -1.19
N MET A 556 -11.11 25.95 -0.28
CA MET A 556 -11.66 27.18 0.33
C MET A 556 -11.88 28.26 -0.72
N VAL A 557 -10.89 28.49 -1.61
CA VAL A 557 -11.01 29.50 -2.68
C VAL A 557 -12.18 29.17 -3.60
N ASN A 558 -12.28 27.93 -4.08
CA ASN A 558 -13.35 27.50 -4.98
C ASN A 558 -14.75 27.60 -4.30
N THR A 559 -14.83 27.21 -3.03
CA THR A 559 -16.11 27.29 -2.28
C THR A 559 -16.60 28.73 -2.13
N ILE A 560 -15.70 29.65 -1.84
CA ILE A 560 -16.05 31.08 -1.69
C ILE A 560 -16.38 31.67 -3.06
N ALA A 561 -15.60 31.35 -4.10
CA ALA A 561 -15.82 31.81 -5.47
C ALA A 561 -17.16 31.31 -6.07
N ASP A 562 -17.54 30.04 -5.81
CA ASP A 562 -18.83 29.51 -6.26
C ASP A 562 -20.04 30.18 -5.53
N ASN A 563 -19.85 30.53 -4.27
CA ASN A 563 -20.84 31.32 -3.55
C ASN A 563 -20.97 32.74 -4.14
N ALA A 564 -19.86 33.42 -4.41
CA ALA A 564 -19.86 34.72 -5.07
C ALA A 564 -20.62 34.67 -6.43
N ARG A 565 -20.30 33.67 -7.28
CA ARG A 565 -20.98 33.41 -8.52
C ARG A 565 -22.49 33.22 -8.39
N LYS A 566 -22.94 32.49 -7.35
CA LYS A 566 -24.38 32.22 -7.13
C LYS A 566 -25.19 33.46 -6.76
N PHE A 567 -24.57 34.35 -6.02
CA PHE A 567 -25.26 35.54 -5.50
C PHE A 567 -24.98 36.82 -6.27
N THR A 568 -24.21 36.73 -7.34
CA THR A 568 -23.98 37.83 -8.29
C THR A 568 -24.94 37.71 -9.47
N PRO A 569 -25.74 38.75 -9.81
CA PRO A 569 -26.63 38.72 -10.95
C PRO A 569 -25.86 38.81 -12.28
N ALA A 570 -26.51 38.45 -13.38
CA ALA A 570 -25.91 38.54 -14.71
C ALA A 570 -25.49 40.01 -15.02
N GLY A 571 -24.27 40.18 -15.47
CA GLY A 571 -23.62 41.46 -15.68
C GLY A 571 -22.72 41.92 -14.54
N GLY A 572 -22.68 41.18 -13.42
CA GLY A 572 -21.83 41.51 -12.27
C GLY A 572 -20.44 40.91 -12.38
N HIS A 573 -19.59 41.28 -11.42
CA HIS A 573 -18.16 40.94 -11.38
C HIS A 573 -17.80 40.22 -10.09
N VAL A 574 -16.88 39.23 -10.20
CA VAL A 574 -16.26 38.56 -9.06
C VAL A 574 -14.75 38.69 -9.17
N THR A 575 -14.12 39.28 -8.17
CA THR A 575 -12.66 39.47 -8.11
C THR A 575 -12.02 38.59 -7.03
N ILE A 576 -10.98 37.87 -7.42
CA ILE A 576 -10.17 37.07 -6.49
C ILE A 576 -8.78 37.70 -6.41
N MET A 577 -8.33 37.99 -5.20
CA MET A 577 -7.02 38.59 -4.99
C MET A 577 -6.35 38.08 -3.73
N ALA A 578 -5.03 38.26 -3.64
CA ALA A 578 -4.25 38.02 -2.46
C ALA A 578 -3.45 39.25 -2.08
N GLN A 579 -3.45 39.57 -0.79
CA GLN A 579 -2.69 40.67 -0.22
C GLN A 579 -1.68 40.08 0.79
N GLU A 580 -0.43 40.45 0.61
CA GLU A 580 0.67 39.99 1.45
C GLU A 580 0.92 40.99 2.56
N GLU A 581 0.78 40.54 3.81
CA GLU A 581 1.09 41.28 5.03
C GLU A 581 2.41 40.79 5.67
N SER A 582 2.80 41.34 6.84
CA SER A 582 4.05 40.96 7.51
C SER A 582 4.14 39.48 7.83
N ASP A 583 3.09 38.89 8.39
CA ASP A 583 3.09 37.55 8.97
C ASP A 583 2.14 36.57 8.27
N TYR A 584 1.22 37.07 7.46
CA TYR A 584 0.22 36.29 6.75
C TYR A 584 -0.03 36.81 5.34
N VAL A 585 -0.67 35.96 4.55
CA VAL A 585 -1.26 36.34 3.26
C VAL A 585 -2.78 36.25 3.43
N GLU A 586 -3.49 37.31 3.11
CA GLU A 586 -4.94 37.36 3.06
C GLU A 586 -5.43 37.09 1.64
N ILE A 587 -6.28 36.09 1.48
CA ILE A 587 -6.89 35.72 0.22
C ILE A 587 -8.35 36.16 0.29
N SER A 588 -8.81 37.02 -0.61
CA SER A 588 -10.15 37.54 -0.64
C SER A 588 -10.86 37.29 -1.97
N VAL A 589 -12.16 37.04 -1.88
CA VAL A 589 -13.09 36.98 -3.00
C VAL A 589 -14.13 38.09 -2.78
N GLU A 590 -14.25 38.96 -3.73
CA GLU A 590 -15.17 40.13 -3.72
C GLU A 590 -16.16 39.99 -4.85
N ASP A 591 -17.45 40.21 -4.55
CA ASP A 591 -18.54 40.20 -5.51
C ASP A 591 -19.35 41.49 -5.40
N ASP A 592 -19.93 41.94 -6.50
CA ASP A 592 -20.89 43.04 -6.58
C ASP A 592 -22.35 42.54 -6.60
N GLY A 593 -22.60 41.42 -5.93
CA GLY A 593 -23.86 40.73 -5.87
C GLY A 593 -24.89 41.38 -4.95
N VAL A 594 -25.92 40.62 -4.58
CA VAL A 594 -27.05 41.12 -3.75
C VAL A 594 -26.67 41.53 -2.33
N GLY A 595 -25.51 41.15 -1.85
CA GLY A 595 -25.02 41.44 -0.50
C GLY A 595 -25.87 40.81 0.61
N MET A 596 -25.43 41.03 1.84
CA MET A 596 -26.05 40.46 3.07
C MET A 596 -26.33 41.58 4.07
N SER A 597 -27.34 41.37 4.94
CA SER A 597 -27.58 42.28 6.10
C SER A 597 -26.53 42.04 7.19
N ALA A 598 -26.33 43.02 8.07
CA ALA A 598 -25.39 42.92 9.18
C ALA A 598 -25.67 41.68 10.06
N GLU A 599 -26.92 41.35 10.31
CA GLU A 599 -27.36 40.19 11.04
C GLU A 599 -27.03 38.85 10.32
N GLN A 600 -27.17 38.84 8.99
CA GLN A 600 -26.79 37.69 8.16
C GLN A 600 -25.28 37.48 8.14
N VAL A 601 -24.48 38.54 8.15
CA VAL A 601 -23.01 38.48 8.21
C VAL A 601 -22.55 37.93 9.56
N GLU A 602 -23.16 38.37 10.68
CA GLU A 602 -22.84 37.93 12.03
C GLU A 602 -23.07 36.41 12.19
N HIS A 603 -24.17 35.90 11.61
CA HIS A 603 -24.52 34.48 11.67
C HIS A 603 -24.08 33.64 10.47
N LEU A 604 -23.30 34.18 9.55
CA LEU A 604 -22.88 33.54 8.29
C LEU A 604 -22.14 32.21 8.54
N PHE A 605 -21.42 32.13 9.64
CA PHE A 605 -20.64 30.96 10.02
C PHE A 605 -21.28 30.16 11.17
N ASP A 606 -22.57 30.44 11.52
CA ASP A 606 -23.29 29.75 12.58
C ASP A 606 -24.23 28.70 12.02
N ASN A 607 -24.54 27.69 12.85
CA ASN A 607 -25.38 26.55 12.43
C ASN A 607 -26.89 26.82 12.32
N LYS A 608 -27.34 28.06 12.36
CA LYS A 608 -28.77 28.41 12.26
C LYS A 608 -29.05 29.19 10.97
N PRO A 609 -29.91 28.68 10.07
CA PRO A 609 -30.42 29.50 8.98
C PRO A 609 -31.42 30.50 9.58
N VAL A 610 -31.04 31.76 9.60
CA VAL A 610 -31.99 32.86 9.87
C VAL A 610 -32.74 33.14 8.55
N SER A 611 -34.04 32.81 8.54
CA SER A 611 -34.93 33.15 7.43
C SER A 611 -35.90 34.23 7.93
N ASP A 612 -35.90 35.39 7.27
CA ASP A 612 -36.82 36.53 7.51
C ASP A 612 -38.27 36.25 7.07
N ASP A 613 -38.53 35.11 6.47
CA ASP A 613 -39.90 34.66 6.10
C ASP A 613 -39.98 33.15 6.28
N GLY A 614 -40.91 32.69 7.10
CA GLY A 614 -41.12 31.28 7.51
C GLY A 614 -41.38 30.25 6.40
N SER A 615 -40.78 30.41 5.23
CA SER A 615 -40.83 29.46 4.13
C SER A 615 -39.46 28.84 3.88
N LEU A 616 -39.36 27.52 4.02
CA LEU A 616 -38.29 26.65 3.55
C LEU A 616 -38.08 26.83 2.05
N ARG A 617 -37.22 27.75 1.63
CA ARG A 617 -36.72 27.75 0.23
C ARG A 617 -35.56 26.75 0.10
N SER A 618 -35.88 25.69 -0.58
CA SER A 618 -34.93 24.71 -1.14
C SER A 618 -33.97 25.40 -2.10
N GLY A 619 -32.70 25.55 -1.73
CA GLY A 619 -31.70 26.02 -2.69
C GLY A 619 -30.47 26.68 -2.05
N GLY A 620 -29.57 25.90 -1.48
CA GLY A 620 -28.22 26.36 -1.11
C GLY A 620 -27.91 26.19 0.37
N HIS A 621 -27.34 25.10 0.71
CA HIS A 621 -26.96 24.75 2.07
C HIS A 621 -25.73 25.56 2.50
N GLY A 622 -25.82 26.38 3.56
CA GLY A 622 -24.72 27.17 4.16
C GLY A 622 -23.52 26.39 4.73
N PHE A 623 -23.34 25.15 4.30
CA PHE A 623 -22.32 24.23 4.80
C PHE A 623 -20.94 24.44 4.18
N GLY A 624 -20.83 25.04 3.01
CA GLY A 624 -19.55 25.30 2.36
C GLY A 624 -18.65 26.24 3.19
N LEU A 625 -19.22 27.36 3.63
CA LEU A 625 -18.53 28.35 4.46
C LEU A 625 -18.24 27.83 5.86
N LEU A 626 -19.10 27.01 6.42
CA LEU A 626 -18.89 26.32 7.70
C LEU A 626 -17.69 25.36 7.64
N ASN A 627 -17.52 24.68 6.51
CA ASN A 627 -16.35 23.84 6.28
C ASN A 627 -15.07 24.68 6.16
N CYS A 628 -15.12 25.83 5.49
CA CYS A 628 -13.98 26.77 5.45
C CYS A 628 -13.58 27.23 6.86
N LYS A 629 -14.56 27.62 7.70
CA LYS A 629 -14.31 27.97 9.11
C LYS A 629 -13.70 26.78 9.87
N GLY A 630 -14.22 25.56 9.69
CA GLY A 630 -13.71 24.34 10.32
C GLY A 630 -12.25 24.04 9.93
N ILE A 631 -11.86 24.28 8.68
CA ILE A 631 -10.47 24.13 8.19
C ILE A 631 -9.56 25.16 8.87
N ILE A 632 -9.98 26.42 8.92
CA ILE A 632 -9.24 27.51 9.55
C ILE A 632 -9.06 27.25 11.07
N GLU A 633 -10.10 26.81 11.76
CA GLU A 633 -10.03 26.46 13.19
C GLU A 633 -9.08 25.29 13.46
N LYS A 634 -8.95 24.35 12.54
CA LYS A 634 -7.95 23.28 12.64
C LYS A 634 -6.54 23.79 12.40
N TYR A 635 -6.34 24.68 11.44
CA TYR A 635 -5.03 25.32 11.25
C TYR A 635 -4.58 26.03 12.52
N LYS A 636 -5.44 26.80 13.18
CA LYS A 636 -5.13 27.47 14.45
C LYS A 636 -4.58 26.53 15.53
N LYS A 637 -5.00 25.28 15.53
CA LYS A 637 -4.60 24.26 16.53
C LYS A 637 -3.28 23.55 16.22
N ILE A 638 -2.67 23.74 15.03
CA ILE A 638 -1.46 23.01 14.62
C ILE A 638 -0.20 23.52 15.33
N SER A 639 0.02 24.82 15.30
CA SER A 639 1.17 25.46 15.93
C SER A 639 0.98 26.98 16.04
N ARG A 640 1.86 27.62 16.81
CA ARG A 640 1.82 29.08 17.04
C ARG A 640 1.92 29.91 15.74
N ILE A 641 2.53 29.37 14.69
CA ILE A 641 2.64 30.02 13.38
C ILE A 641 1.26 30.15 12.70
N PHE A 642 0.35 29.21 12.95
CA PHE A 642 -0.98 29.20 12.38
C PHE A 642 -2.02 29.98 13.22
N SER A 643 -1.63 30.65 14.29
CA SER A 643 -2.52 31.53 15.05
C SER A 643 -3.03 32.73 14.24
N VAL A 644 -2.32 33.08 13.16
CA VAL A 644 -2.71 34.13 12.20
C VAL A 644 -3.85 33.73 11.26
N CYS A 645 -4.17 32.41 11.17
CA CYS A 645 -5.26 31.96 10.33
C CYS A 645 -6.59 32.49 10.85
N ASP A 646 -7.36 33.10 9.99
CA ASP A 646 -8.69 33.60 10.30
C ASP A 646 -9.56 33.63 9.03
N ILE A 647 -10.89 33.68 9.17
CA ILE A 647 -11.84 33.85 8.09
C ILE A 647 -12.85 34.92 8.48
N GLN A 648 -13.03 35.89 7.60
CA GLN A 648 -13.88 37.06 7.82
C GLN A 648 -14.80 37.30 6.63
N ALA A 649 -15.95 37.86 6.90
CA ALA A 649 -16.89 38.30 5.88
C ALA A 649 -17.30 39.77 6.14
N SER A 650 -17.38 40.54 5.10
CA SER A 650 -17.96 41.90 5.11
C SER A 650 -18.90 42.03 3.91
N SER A 651 -20.10 42.56 4.15
CA SER A 651 -21.11 42.68 3.10
C SER A 651 -22.07 43.82 3.42
N GLU A 652 -22.57 44.43 2.38
CA GLU A 652 -23.62 45.46 2.46
C GLU A 652 -24.73 45.16 1.43
N LYS A 653 -25.98 45.12 1.90
CA LYS A 653 -27.12 44.74 1.06
C LYS A 653 -27.21 45.64 -0.17
N GLY A 654 -27.17 45.05 -1.36
CA GLY A 654 -27.22 45.75 -2.65
C GLY A 654 -25.85 46.26 -3.15
N LYS A 655 -24.76 46.04 -2.44
CA LYS A 655 -23.40 46.49 -2.88
C LYS A 655 -22.41 45.32 -3.01
N GLY A 656 -22.83 44.07 -2.67
CA GLY A 656 -22.01 42.88 -2.78
C GLY A 656 -21.39 42.41 -1.45
N SER A 657 -20.49 41.46 -1.57
CA SER A 657 -19.83 40.85 -0.40
C SER A 657 -18.34 40.63 -0.61
N ARG A 658 -17.58 40.67 0.49
CA ARG A 658 -16.16 40.34 0.51
C ARG A 658 -15.95 39.27 1.56
N LEU A 659 -15.51 38.10 1.16
CA LEU A 659 -15.05 37.05 2.05
C LEU A 659 -13.54 36.88 1.95
N ALA A 660 -12.86 36.88 3.09
CA ALA A 660 -11.41 36.79 3.14
C ALA A 660 -10.96 35.79 4.19
N PHE A 661 -9.88 35.06 3.92
CA PHE A 661 -9.22 34.23 4.90
C PHE A 661 -7.70 34.38 4.89
N ARG A 662 -7.08 34.16 6.04
CA ARG A 662 -5.65 34.40 6.27
C ARG A 662 -4.91 33.09 6.45
N LEU A 663 -3.75 32.98 5.80
CA LEU A 663 -2.82 31.87 5.94
C LEU A 663 -1.42 32.39 6.26
N PRO A 664 -0.60 31.63 7.00
CA PRO A 664 0.77 32.02 7.31
C PRO A 664 1.60 32.19 6.04
N LYS A 665 2.48 33.18 6.06
CA LYS A 665 3.46 33.41 4.99
C LYS A 665 4.44 32.24 4.87
N GLY A 666 4.69 31.76 3.67
CA GLY A 666 5.67 30.73 3.37
C GLY A 666 7.06 31.35 3.20
N GLY A 667 8.08 30.81 3.89
CA GLY A 667 9.45 31.28 3.75
C GLY A 667 10.08 30.83 2.44
N ARG A 668 10.74 31.73 1.71
CA ARG A 668 11.75 31.35 0.71
C ARG A 668 12.87 30.64 1.48
N ARG A 669 13.16 29.39 1.11
CA ARG A 669 14.18 28.56 1.79
C ARG A 669 15.53 29.28 1.83
N LEU A 670 15.89 29.80 3.00
CA LEU A 670 17.28 30.04 3.42
C LEU A 670 17.60 28.96 4.46
N ILE A 671 17.79 27.72 4.01
CA ILE A 671 18.28 26.61 4.83
C ILE A 671 19.71 26.32 4.37
N MET A 672 20.67 27.04 4.92
CA MET A 672 22.03 26.58 5.04
C MET A 672 22.51 27.00 6.42
N LEU A 673 22.60 26.14 7.38
CA LEU A 673 23.66 25.99 8.37
C LEU A 673 23.41 25.08 9.58
N ILE A 674 22.24 24.41 9.70
CA ILE A 674 21.99 23.46 10.81
C ILE A 674 21.86 22.01 10.32
N GLY A 675 21.82 21.79 9.01
CA GLY A 675 21.72 20.45 8.39
C GLY A 675 23.00 19.63 8.29
N ILE A 676 24.17 20.24 8.49
CA ILE A 676 25.45 19.55 8.19
C ILE A 676 25.90 18.59 9.29
N LEU A 677 25.44 18.72 10.53
CA LEU A 677 25.81 17.79 11.62
C LEU A 677 24.85 16.60 11.83
N MET A 678 23.65 16.59 11.21
CA MET A 678 22.74 15.45 11.24
C MET A 678 22.72 14.63 9.94
N CYS A 679 23.37 15.10 8.88
CA CYS A 679 23.32 14.43 7.56
C CYS A 679 24.31 13.29 7.37
N CYS A 680 25.27 13.06 8.26
CA CYS A 680 26.25 11.98 8.09
C CYS A 680 25.75 10.58 8.47
N GLN A 681 24.54 10.45 9.04
CA GLN A 681 23.90 9.13 9.29
C GLN A 681 22.61 8.87 8.50
N LEU A 682 22.16 9.83 7.69
CA LEU A 682 20.96 9.70 6.84
C LEU A 682 21.29 9.57 5.34
N ALA A 683 22.57 9.63 4.97
CA ALA A 683 22.99 9.58 3.57
C ALA A 683 22.97 8.18 2.92
N SER A 684 22.50 7.15 3.61
CA SER A 684 22.34 5.81 3.04
C SER A 684 20.89 5.42 2.69
N ALA A 685 19.92 6.31 2.93
CA ALA A 685 18.50 6.03 2.66
C ALA A 685 17.95 6.72 1.39
N ASP A 686 18.71 7.62 0.76
CA ASP A 686 18.22 8.48 -0.33
C ASP A 686 18.52 7.97 -1.74
N LYS A 687 18.74 6.67 -1.95
CA LYS A 687 18.81 6.08 -3.28
C LYS A 687 17.74 5.05 -3.60
N ILE A 688 16.60 5.12 -2.93
CA ILE A 688 15.40 4.42 -3.37
C ILE A 688 14.42 5.48 -3.89
N SER A 689 14.80 6.12 -4.97
CA SER A 689 13.88 6.87 -5.81
C SER A 689 12.96 5.84 -6.46
N SER A 690 11.71 5.88 -6.08
CA SER A 690 10.63 5.08 -6.64
C SER A 690 10.65 5.16 -8.17
N ARG A 691 10.58 4.01 -8.83
CA ARG A 691 10.43 3.87 -10.29
C ARG A 691 9.20 4.60 -10.87
N THR A 692 8.34 5.20 -10.06
CA THR A 692 7.21 6.05 -10.47
C THR A 692 7.63 7.35 -11.20
N GLU A 693 8.93 7.67 -11.29
CA GLU A 693 9.41 8.77 -12.12
C GLU A 693 9.63 8.42 -13.61
N PHE A 694 9.34 7.19 -14.03
CA PHE A 694 9.51 6.78 -15.44
C PHE A 694 8.43 7.31 -16.39
N THR A 695 7.26 7.70 -15.90
CA THR A 695 6.27 8.42 -16.71
C THR A 695 6.69 9.88 -16.84
N HIS A 696 7.35 10.18 -17.93
CA HIS A 696 7.71 11.56 -18.24
C HIS A 696 6.44 12.33 -18.55
N SER A 697 6.10 13.34 -17.74
CA SER A 697 4.98 14.25 -18.02
C SER A 697 5.03 14.64 -19.50
N ILE A 698 3.87 14.63 -20.17
CA ILE A 698 3.65 14.86 -21.62
C ILE A 698 4.10 16.29 -22.02
N LYS A 699 5.38 16.62 -21.82
CA LYS A 699 5.92 17.98 -22.06
C LYS A 699 6.48 18.16 -23.47
N THR A 700 6.87 17.09 -24.16
CA THR A 700 7.44 17.17 -25.50
C THR A 700 6.37 17.16 -26.58
N TYR A 701 6.59 17.90 -27.66
CA TYR A 701 5.67 17.93 -28.82
C TYR A 701 5.34 16.51 -29.34
N HIS A 702 6.36 15.63 -29.43
CA HIS A 702 6.14 14.29 -29.95
C HIS A 702 5.29 13.41 -29.03
N LEU A 703 5.48 13.50 -27.70
CA LEU A 703 4.64 12.75 -26.75
C LEU A 703 3.19 13.29 -26.72
N ARG A 704 2.98 14.60 -26.83
CA ARG A 704 1.61 15.16 -26.93
C ARG A 704 0.89 14.66 -28.16
N ARG A 705 1.60 14.60 -29.31
CA ARG A 705 1.00 14.06 -30.56
C ARG A 705 0.75 12.56 -30.44
N ALA A 706 1.66 11.79 -29.81
CA ALA A 706 1.44 10.37 -29.57
C ALA A 706 0.21 10.14 -28.69
N ALA A 707 0.07 10.87 -27.57
CA ALA A 707 -1.09 10.79 -26.68
C ALA A 707 -2.39 11.12 -27.43
N MET A 708 -2.42 12.20 -28.21
CA MET A 708 -3.60 12.57 -29.00
C MET A 708 -4.01 11.45 -29.98
N PHE A 709 -3.05 10.76 -30.60
CA PHE A 709 -3.38 9.64 -31.49
C PHE A 709 -3.80 8.38 -30.71
N ALA A 710 -3.29 8.16 -29.50
CA ALA A 710 -3.77 7.10 -28.62
C ALA A 710 -5.23 7.34 -28.21
N ASP A 711 -5.56 8.57 -27.79
CA ASP A 711 -6.95 8.98 -27.51
C ASP A 711 -7.85 8.81 -28.73
N SER A 712 -7.37 9.23 -29.92
CA SER A 712 -8.13 9.07 -31.17
C SER A 712 -8.36 7.59 -31.51
N ALA A 713 -7.39 6.71 -31.23
CA ALA A 713 -7.52 5.27 -31.41
C ALA A 713 -8.58 4.69 -30.47
N TYR A 714 -8.58 5.11 -29.22
CA TYR A 714 -9.60 4.73 -28.24
C TYR A 714 -11.02 5.12 -28.71
N TYR A 715 -11.23 6.38 -29.10
CA TYR A 715 -12.54 6.82 -29.57
C TYR A 715 -12.96 6.10 -30.86
N ALA A 716 -12.04 5.83 -31.79
CA ALA A 716 -12.34 5.06 -32.99
C ALA A 716 -12.79 3.61 -32.67
N ASN A 717 -12.22 2.98 -31.64
CA ASN A 717 -12.68 1.67 -31.16
C ASN A 717 -14.08 1.75 -30.53
N LEU A 718 -14.37 2.79 -29.75
CA LEU A 718 -15.71 3.01 -29.19
C LEU A 718 -16.76 3.24 -30.29
N GLU A 719 -16.40 3.92 -31.38
CA GLU A 719 -17.27 4.13 -32.54
C GLU A 719 -17.42 2.87 -33.42
N GLY A 720 -16.72 1.79 -33.10
CA GLY A 720 -16.74 0.56 -33.89
C GLY A 720 -16.02 0.66 -35.25
N LYS A 721 -14.97 1.49 -35.32
CA LYS A 721 -14.14 1.73 -36.53
C LYS A 721 -12.71 1.18 -36.32
N PRO A 722 -12.51 -0.15 -36.22
CA PRO A 722 -11.22 -0.74 -35.86
C PRO A 722 -10.11 -0.48 -36.90
N GLU A 723 -10.44 -0.33 -38.18
CA GLU A 723 -9.45 0.01 -39.23
C GLU A 723 -8.86 1.41 -39.02
N LEU A 724 -9.71 2.36 -38.58
CA LEU A 724 -9.29 3.73 -38.28
C LEU A 724 -8.42 3.72 -37.00
N THR A 725 -8.76 2.89 -36.02
CA THR A 725 -7.92 2.68 -34.83
C THR A 725 -6.50 2.23 -35.21
N LEU A 726 -6.37 1.26 -36.11
CA LEU A 726 -5.05 0.79 -36.57
C LEU A 726 -4.27 1.91 -37.27
N THR A 727 -4.94 2.80 -37.98
CA THR A 727 -4.30 3.95 -38.65
C THR A 727 -3.79 4.96 -37.62
N TYR A 728 -4.57 5.23 -36.58
CA TYR A 728 -4.13 6.09 -35.46
C TYR A 728 -3.01 5.44 -34.66
N ALA A 729 -3.03 4.11 -34.50
CA ALA A 729 -1.95 3.37 -33.85
C ALA A 729 -0.63 3.52 -34.61
N ASP A 730 -0.63 3.40 -35.93
CA ASP A 730 0.58 3.64 -36.75
C ASP A 730 1.10 5.07 -36.57
N SER A 731 0.19 6.05 -36.55
CA SER A 731 0.54 7.45 -36.30
C SER A 731 1.16 7.66 -34.91
N CYS A 732 0.57 7.06 -33.88
CA CYS A 732 1.07 7.10 -32.51
C CYS A 732 2.49 6.51 -32.44
N ILE A 733 2.71 5.32 -32.98
CA ILE A 733 4.00 4.61 -33.03
C ILE A 733 5.06 5.48 -33.75
N VAL A 734 4.73 6.16 -34.85
CA VAL A 734 5.66 7.06 -35.54
C VAL A 734 6.12 8.19 -34.62
N TYR A 735 5.21 8.80 -33.84
CA TYR A 735 5.58 9.89 -32.93
C TYR A 735 6.36 9.39 -31.69
N LEU A 736 6.04 8.22 -31.15
CA LEU A 736 6.82 7.56 -30.11
C LEU A 736 8.26 7.27 -30.58
N ASN A 737 8.42 6.73 -31.79
CA ASN A 737 9.73 6.47 -32.41
C ASN A 737 10.51 7.77 -32.67
N ARG A 738 9.85 8.85 -33.09
CA ARG A 738 10.50 10.18 -33.22
C ARG A 738 10.97 10.72 -31.86
N HIS A 739 10.21 10.49 -30.81
CA HIS A 739 10.61 10.85 -29.46
C HIS A 739 11.83 10.06 -29.02
N ALA A 740 11.83 8.72 -29.21
CA ALA A 740 12.94 7.84 -28.87
C ALA A 740 14.25 8.27 -29.55
N ARG A 741 14.22 8.56 -30.85
CA ARG A 741 15.38 9.08 -31.60
C ARG A 741 15.93 10.40 -31.06
N LYS A 742 15.08 11.22 -30.43
CA LYS A 742 15.48 12.51 -29.88
C LYS A 742 16.09 12.41 -28.49
N VAL A 743 15.65 11.44 -27.70
CA VAL A 743 16.00 11.30 -26.28
C VAL A 743 17.21 10.40 -26.08
N MET A 744 17.37 9.37 -26.92
CA MET A 744 18.51 8.46 -26.83
C MET A 744 19.79 8.98 -27.52
N PRO A 745 20.98 8.62 -27.02
CA PRO A 745 22.26 9.02 -27.62
C PRO A 745 22.40 8.51 -29.07
N LYS A 746 22.93 9.33 -29.96
CA LYS A 746 23.10 9.04 -31.40
C LYS A 746 24.05 7.88 -31.70
N THR A 747 24.80 7.37 -30.74
CA THR A 747 25.83 6.33 -30.88
C THR A 747 25.29 4.91 -30.77
N ARG A 748 23.99 4.72 -30.43
CA ARG A 748 23.42 3.38 -30.26
C ARG A 748 22.39 3.10 -31.36
N ASN A 749 22.41 1.88 -31.89
CA ASN A 749 21.38 1.42 -32.81
C ASN A 749 20.10 1.20 -32.00
N ILE A 750 19.17 2.18 -32.09
CA ILE A 750 17.98 2.21 -31.23
C ILE A 750 16.91 1.33 -31.87
N PRO A 751 16.41 0.29 -31.19
CA PRO A 751 15.29 -0.49 -31.70
C PRO A 751 14.05 0.40 -31.77
N MET A 752 13.28 0.28 -32.86
CA MET A 752 12.09 1.07 -33.12
C MET A 752 10.84 0.25 -32.83
N MET A 753 9.88 0.86 -32.18
CA MET A 753 8.58 0.27 -31.93
C MET A 753 7.87 -0.02 -33.27
N VAL A 754 7.31 -1.19 -33.44
CA VAL A 754 6.54 -1.63 -34.61
C VAL A 754 5.16 -2.12 -34.16
N ARG A 755 4.16 -2.00 -35.03
CA ARG A 755 2.82 -2.50 -34.73
C ARG A 755 2.75 -4.02 -34.63
N TYR A 756 3.56 -4.73 -35.41
CA TYR A 756 3.65 -6.19 -35.44
C TYR A 756 5.06 -6.63 -35.81
N SER A 757 5.53 -7.71 -35.20
CA SER A 757 6.80 -8.36 -35.52
C SER A 757 6.70 -9.86 -35.30
N THR A 758 7.26 -10.63 -36.24
CA THR A 758 7.44 -12.09 -36.12
C THR A 758 8.82 -12.47 -35.57
N ALA A 759 9.70 -11.46 -35.38
CA ALA A 759 11.06 -11.70 -34.88
C ALA A 759 11.01 -12.07 -33.38
N SER A 760 11.85 -13.03 -32.98
CA SER A 760 12.02 -13.46 -31.60
C SER A 760 12.82 -12.46 -30.73
N VAL A 761 13.04 -11.24 -31.25
CA VAL A 761 13.73 -10.16 -30.51
C VAL A 761 12.76 -9.46 -29.56
N LEU A 762 13.25 -9.05 -28.41
CA LEU A 762 12.46 -8.26 -27.44
C LEU A 762 11.89 -7.00 -28.12
N PRO A 763 10.60 -6.68 -27.88
CA PRO A 763 9.99 -5.45 -28.38
C PRO A 763 10.76 -4.20 -27.96
N ALA A 764 10.81 -3.21 -28.84
CA ALA A 764 11.59 -1.99 -28.63
C ALA A 764 11.24 -1.26 -27.33
N GLU A 765 9.96 -1.17 -26.98
CA GLU A 765 9.45 -0.49 -25.77
C GLU A 765 9.90 -1.17 -24.47
N ILE A 766 10.08 -2.48 -24.48
CA ILE A 766 10.61 -3.23 -23.33
C ILE A 766 12.11 -2.92 -23.18
N ILE A 767 12.86 -2.92 -24.30
CA ILE A 767 14.26 -2.50 -24.30
C ILE A 767 14.39 -1.04 -23.82
N TRP A 768 13.52 -0.16 -24.27
CA TRP A 768 13.48 1.23 -23.81
C TRP A 768 13.27 1.33 -22.30
N PHE A 769 12.40 0.49 -21.76
CA PHE A 769 12.13 0.44 -20.32
C PHE A 769 13.37 -0.04 -19.54
N HIS A 770 14.02 -1.11 -19.97
CA HIS A 770 15.24 -1.64 -19.35
C HIS A 770 16.41 -0.63 -19.43
N ASP A 771 16.54 0.09 -20.55
CA ASP A 771 17.55 1.13 -20.72
C ASP A 771 17.21 2.44 -19.95
N GLY A 772 16.08 2.51 -19.24
CA GLY A 772 15.65 3.67 -18.47
C GLY A 772 15.29 4.89 -19.33
N MET A 773 14.79 4.68 -20.55
CA MET A 773 14.41 5.77 -21.45
C MET A 773 13.24 6.58 -20.87
N LYS A 774 13.40 7.89 -20.82
CA LYS A 774 12.35 8.82 -20.38
C LYS A 774 11.29 9.01 -21.46
N THR A 775 10.18 8.29 -21.35
CA THR A 775 9.02 8.38 -22.25
C THR A 775 7.71 8.24 -21.44
N SER A 776 6.57 8.36 -22.11
CA SER A 776 5.26 8.04 -21.47
C SER A 776 4.92 6.59 -21.77
N TYR A 777 5.15 5.72 -20.80
CA TYR A 777 4.79 4.31 -20.89
C TYR A 777 3.27 4.12 -20.86
N ASP A 778 2.52 5.01 -20.24
CA ASP A 778 1.06 4.97 -20.25
C ASP A 778 0.52 5.06 -21.69
N VAL A 779 1.02 6.02 -22.50
CA VAL A 779 0.63 6.15 -23.92
C VAL A 779 1.02 4.92 -24.73
N ILE A 780 2.15 4.27 -24.39
CA ILE A 780 2.57 3.04 -25.06
C ILE A 780 1.62 1.88 -24.69
N LEU A 781 1.25 1.76 -23.42
CA LEU A 781 0.31 0.77 -22.95
C LEU A 781 -1.07 0.97 -23.58
N ASP A 782 -1.59 2.21 -23.57
CA ASP A 782 -2.88 2.56 -24.17
C ASP A 782 -2.90 2.15 -25.64
N ILE A 783 -1.91 2.57 -26.44
CA ILE A 783 -1.93 2.26 -27.88
C ILE A 783 -1.75 0.78 -28.17
N ARG A 784 -1.01 0.02 -27.32
CA ARG A 784 -0.94 -1.43 -27.44
C ARG A 784 -2.26 -2.11 -27.13
N ASN A 785 -2.96 -1.64 -26.09
CA ASN A 785 -4.29 -2.12 -25.75
C ASN A 785 -5.29 -1.82 -26.89
N GLU A 786 -5.36 -0.58 -27.36
CA GLU A 786 -6.29 -0.18 -28.42
C GLU A 786 -6.01 -0.92 -29.74
N THR A 787 -4.73 -1.13 -30.07
CA THR A 787 -4.34 -1.96 -31.22
C THR A 787 -4.81 -3.41 -31.06
N ALA A 788 -4.70 -3.97 -29.85
CA ALA A 788 -5.19 -5.32 -29.57
C ALA A 788 -6.71 -5.41 -29.70
N VAL A 789 -7.47 -4.45 -29.16
CA VAL A 789 -8.93 -4.40 -29.30
C VAL A 789 -9.36 -4.32 -30.77
N ALA A 790 -8.73 -3.45 -31.54
CA ALA A 790 -9.02 -3.34 -32.98
C ALA A 790 -8.67 -4.62 -33.74
N ALA A 791 -7.53 -5.23 -33.46
CA ALA A 791 -7.09 -6.49 -34.05
C ALA A 791 -8.07 -7.64 -33.74
N LEU A 792 -8.57 -7.69 -32.49
CA LEU A 792 -9.58 -8.66 -32.08
C LEU A 792 -10.88 -8.52 -32.87
N SER A 793 -11.34 -7.26 -33.04
CA SER A 793 -12.54 -6.96 -33.81
C SER A 793 -12.41 -7.29 -35.32
N LEU A 794 -11.20 -7.26 -35.85
CA LEU A 794 -10.86 -7.57 -37.24
C LEU A 794 -10.41 -9.02 -37.45
N HIS A 795 -10.44 -9.87 -36.46
CA HIS A 795 -9.99 -11.26 -36.46
C HIS A 795 -8.50 -11.41 -36.89
N MET A 796 -7.69 -10.40 -36.57
CA MET A 796 -6.23 -10.40 -36.83
C MET A 796 -5.49 -10.99 -35.61
N TRP A 797 -5.59 -12.31 -35.45
CA TRP A 797 -5.14 -13.03 -34.24
C TRP A 797 -3.65 -12.80 -33.91
N ASP A 798 -2.78 -12.89 -34.90
CA ASP A 798 -1.34 -12.67 -34.72
C ASP A 798 -1.04 -11.25 -34.22
N LEU A 799 -1.75 -10.26 -34.79
CA LEU A 799 -1.63 -8.87 -34.35
C LEU A 799 -2.17 -8.67 -32.94
N TYR A 800 -3.28 -9.31 -32.61
CA TYR A 800 -3.81 -9.31 -31.24
C TYR A 800 -2.82 -9.92 -30.26
N MET A 801 -2.38 -11.17 -30.52
CA MET A 801 -1.47 -11.90 -29.65
C MET A 801 -0.16 -11.15 -29.42
N TYR A 802 0.41 -10.55 -30.48
CA TYR A 802 1.61 -9.74 -30.35
C TYR A 802 1.39 -8.52 -29.46
N ASN A 803 0.37 -7.70 -29.73
CA ASN A 803 0.14 -6.45 -28.98
C ASN A 803 -0.30 -6.73 -27.55
N ASN A 804 -1.14 -7.73 -27.32
CA ASN A 804 -1.57 -8.13 -25.98
C ASN A 804 -0.40 -8.69 -25.15
N LYS A 805 0.46 -9.53 -25.75
CA LYS A 805 1.68 -10.03 -25.10
C LYS A 805 2.63 -8.90 -24.72
N VAL A 806 2.85 -7.95 -25.63
CA VAL A 806 3.71 -6.79 -25.38
C VAL A 806 3.11 -5.88 -24.32
N TYR A 807 1.79 -5.60 -24.40
CA TYR A 807 1.06 -4.86 -23.39
C TYR A 807 1.21 -5.50 -22.01
N THR A 808 0.88 -6.78 -21.90
CA THR A 808 0.93 -7.52 -20.64
C THR A 808 2.35 -7.54 -20.08
N LYS A 809 3.38 -7.83 -20.88
CA LYS A 809 4.77 -7.85 -20.44
C LYS A 809 5.24 -6.47 -19.97
N LEU A 810 5.00 -5.42 -20.75
CA LEU A 810 5.38 -4.05 -20.39
C LEU A 810 4.62 -3.57 -19.16
N TYR A 811 3.32 -3.87 -19.07
CA TYR A 811 2.50 -3.55 -17.90
C TYR A 811 3.05 -4.23 -16.63
N HIS A 812 3.43 -5.51 -16.73
CA HIS A 812 4.08 -6.23 -15.62
C HIS A 812 5.36 -5.55 -15.16
N GLU A 813 6.23 -5.22 -16.11
CA GLU A 813 7.54 -4.63 -15.81
C GLU A 813 7.40 -3.19 -15.25
N CYS A 814 6.46 -2.40 -15.77
CA CYS A 814 6.15 -1.07 -15.26
C CYS A 814 5.56 -1.11 -13.83
N CYS A 815 4.75 -2.13 -13.53
CA CYS A 815 4.12 -2.32 -12.22
C CYS A 815 4.98 -3.17 -11.27
N ALA A 816 6.06 -3.83 -11.76
CA ALA A 816 6.95 -4.66 -10.96
C ALA A 816 7.74 -3.81 -9.96
N ASP A 817 7.41 -3.93 -8.67
CA ASP A 817 8.13 -3.23 -7.62
C ASP A 817 9.27 -4.10 -7.06
N THR A 818 10.48 -3.84 -7.55
CA THR A 818 11.71 -4.49 -7.06
C THR A 818 12.06 -4.10 -5.62
N SER A 819 11.46 -3.05 -5.09
CA SER A 819 11.73 -2.55 -3.74
C SER A 819 10.87 -3.25 -2.68
N LEU A 820 9.78 -3.92 -3.06
CA LEU A 820 8.83 -4.55 -2.14
C LEU A 820 9.49 -5.55 -1.16
N PRO A 821 10.37 -6.49 -1.57
CA PRO A 821 11.05 -7.37 -0.64
C PRO A 821 11.92 -6.60 0.36
N HIS A 822 12.54 -5.50 -0.07
CA HIS A 822 13.35 -4.64 0.80
C HIS A 822 12.45 -3.90 1.81
N TYR A 823 11.32 -3.36 1.38
CA TYR A 823 10.34 -2.70 2.28
C TYR A 823 9.82 -3.66 3.34
N VAL A 824 9.43 -4.87 2.96
CA VAL A 824 8.94 -5.88 3.89
C VAL A 824 10.01 -6.23 4.93
N ARG A 825 11.26 -6.47 4.51
CA ARG A 825 12.39 -6.73 5.42
C ARG A 825 12.61 -5.57 6.40
N THR A 826 12.57 -4.35 5.89
CA THR A 826 12.75 -3.13 6.70
C THR A 826 11.59 -2.95 7.68
N MET A 827 10.35 -3.20 7.27
CA MET A 827 9.18 -3.17 8.15
C MET A 827 9.25 -4.22 9.26
N GLN A 828 9.62 -5.46 8.95
CA GLN A 828 9.77 -6.51 9.95
C GLN A 828 10.90 -6.17 10.94
N ARG A 829 12.03 -5.67 10.44
CA ARG A 829 13.14 -5.21 11.30
C ARG A 829 12.71 -4.05 12.19
N SER A 830 11.98 -3.08 11.65
CA SER A 830 11.44 -1.95 12.41
C SER A 830 10.46 -2.41 13.50
N ARG A 831 9.56 -3.34 13.19
CA ARG A 831 8.60 -3.91 14.15
C ARG A 831 9.28 -4.66 15.28
N ASN A 832 10.32 -5.45 14.98
CA ASN A 832 11.10 -6.16 16.00
C ASN A 832 11.87 -5.17 16.89
N ASN A 833 12.49 -4.14 16.30
CA ASN A 833 13.19 -3.09 17.05
C ASN A 833 12.23 -2.29 17.94
N MET A 834 11.01 -2.04 17.48
CA MET A 834 9.96 -1.39 18.28
C MET A 834 9.53 -2.26 19.46
N ALA A 835 9.36 -3.58 19.28
CA ALA A 835 9.06 -4.51 20.38
C ALA A 835 10.17 -4.52 21.43
N VAL A 836 11.44 -4.54 21.00
CA VAL A 836 12.59 -4.44 21.89
C VAL A 836 12.62 -3.11 22.64
N ALA A 837 12.37 -1.98 21.95
CA ALA A 837 12.32 -0.66 22.57
C ALA A 837 11.20 -0.55 23.61
N VAL A 838 10.01 -1.08 23.34
CA VAL A 838 8.89 -1.14 24.30
C VAL A 838 9.26 -2.00 25.50
N SER A 839 9.89 -3.17 25.30
CA SER A 839 10.32 -4.05 26.38
C SER A 839 11.34 -3.35 27.29
N ILE A 840 12.32 -2.65 26.73
CA ILE A 840 13.30 -1.87 27.49
C ILE A 840 12.59 -0.75 28.27
N LEU A 841 11.64 -0.06 27.66
CA LEU A 841 10.87 1.00 28.31
C LEU A 841 10.08 0.47 29.53
N VAL A 842 9.41 -0.67 29.36
CA VAL A 842 8.66 -1.33 30.45
C VAL A 842 9.61 -1.75 31.59
N ILE A 843 10.76 -2.35 31.27
CA ILE A 843 11.76 -2.74 32.27
C ILE A 843 12.27 -1.50 33.03
N LEU A 844 12.56 -0.41 32.34
CA LEU A 844 13.01 0.84 32.98
C LEU A 844 11.91 1.40 33.90
N LEU A 845 10.66 1.47 33.46
CA LEU A 845 9.52 1.89 34.28
C LEU A 845 9.34 1.03 35.52
N LEU A 846 9.41 -0.30 35.36
CA LEU A 846 9.31 -1.23 36.47
C LEU A 846 10.50 -1.12 37.45
N SER A 847 11.68 -0.71 37.00
CA SER A 847 12.87 -0.51 37.84
C SER A 847 12.83 0.80 38.67
N ILE A 848 12.14 1.83 38.18
CA ILE A 848 12.01 3.11 38.87
C ILE A 848 11.24 2.96 40.21
N LEU A 849 10.20 2.15 40.20
CA LEU A 849 9.36 1.91 41.40
C LEU A 849 10.15 1.32 42.57
N PRO A 850 10.89 0.19 42.46
CA PRO A 850 11.65 -0.37 43.55
C PRO A 850 12.82 0.55 43.95
N ILE A 851 13.47 1.23 43.00
CA ILE A 851 14.57 2.16 43.32
C ILE A 851 14.03 3.34 44.13
N SER A 852 12.91 3.93 43.72
CA SER A 852 12.24 5.00 44.46
C SER A 852 11.80 4.58 45.84
N TYR A 853 11.25 3.34 45.98
CA TYR A 853 10.86 2.75 47.24
C TYR A 853 12.06 2.55 48.18
N ILE A 854 13.18 1.97 47.69
CA ILE A 854 14.39 1.77 48.48
C ILE A 854 14.98 3.11 48.96
N VAL A 855 15.02 4.13 48.08
CA VAL A 855 15.51 5.45 48.46
C VAL A 855 14.61 6.09 49.52
N TYR A 856 13.28 6.02 49.31
CA TYR A 856 12.29 6.55 50.27
C TYR A 856 12.38 5.83 51.62
N PHE A 857 12.47 4.50 51.65
CA PHE A 857 12.53 3.69 52.88
C PHE A 857 13.82 3.95 53.62
N ARG A 858 14.96 4.00 52.93
CA ARG A 858 16.28 4.36 53.53
C ARG A 858 16.25 5.78 54.09
N HIS A 859 15.61 6.72 53.43
CA HIS A 859 15.47 8.11 53.92
C HIS A 859 14.60 8.13 55.19
N ARG A 860 13.49 7.39 55.21
CA ARG A 860 12.58 7.30 56.39
C ARG A 860 13.24 6.63 57.60
N LEU A 861 14.05 5.60 57.37
CA LEU A 861 14.83 4.93 58.44
C LEU A 861 15.88 5.87 59.02
N TYR A 862 16.62 6.58 58.18
CA TYR A 862 17.59 7.56 58.61
C TYR A 862 16.96 8.72 59.40
N TYR A 863 15.81 9.20 58.95
CA TYR A 863 15.03 10.23 59.61
C TYR A 863 14.55 9.78 61.02
N ARG A 864 14.04 8.56 61.15
CA ARG A 864 13.64 7.99 62.42
C ARG A 864 14.83 7.83 63.36
N PHE A 865 15.97 7.34 62.86
CA PHE A 865 17.21 7.24 63.63
C PHE A 865 17.69 8.59 64.17
N CYS A 866 17.54 9.66 63.40
CA CYS A 866 17.91 10.99 63.84
C CYS A 866 16.94 11.51 64.93
N ILE A 867 15.61 11.28 64.75
CA ILE A 867 14.60 11.65 65.76
C ILE A 867 14.86 10.92 67.10
N ASP A 868 15.06 9.60 67.03
CA ASP A 868 15.32 8.80 68.21
C ASP A 868 16.56 9.29 68.97
N ARG A 869 17.61 9.68 68.25
CA ARG A 869 18.82 10.29 68.82
C ARG A 869 18.52 11.65 69.51
N VAL A 870 17.74 12.48 68.86
CA VAL A 870 17.34 13.77 69.42
C VAL A 870 16.51 13.59 70.67
N ASN A 871 15.57 12.65 70.65
CA ASN A 871 14.72 12.32 71.80
C ASN A 871 15.56 11.77 72.94
N ASN A 872 16.51 10.90 72.72
CA ASN A 872 17.43 10.36 73.70
C ASN A 872 18.35 11.46 74.32
N ILE A 873 18.79 12.43 73.50
CA ILE A 873 19.57 13.57 74.01
C ILE A 873 18.69 14.46 74.87
N ASN A 874 17.43 14.71 74.46
CA ASN A 874 16.47 15.48 75.26
C ASN A 874 16.12 14.77 76.58
N GLU A 875 15.99 13.45 76.64
CA GLU A 875 15.78 12.69 77.89
C GLU A 875 16.99 12.82 78.83
N ILE A 876 18.21 12.77 78.32
CA ILE A 876 19.42 12.97 79.10
C ILE A 876 19.50 14.40 79.65
N LEU A 877 19.12 15.39 78.89
CA LEU A 877 19.14 16.80 79.29
C LEU A 877 18.09 17.09 80.38
N LEU A 878 16.95 16.42 80.30
CA LEU A 878 15.86 16.55 81.32
C LEU A 878 16.04 15.69 82.59
N SER A 879 17.05 14.76 82.57
CA SER A 879 17.33 13.92 83.74
C SER A 879 18.02 14.70 84.83
N GLN A 880 17.84 14.28 86.13
CA GLN A 880 18.43 14.90 87.32
C GLN A 880 19.93 14.55 87.55
N LEU A 881 20.67 14.27 86.45
CA LEU A 881 22.08 13.95 86.53
C LEU A 881 22.94 15.21 86.56
N THR A 882 24.19 15.12 87.07
CA THR A 882 25.16 16.24 87.05
C THR A 882 25.55 16.59 85.61
N ASP A 883 25.90 17.83 85.37
CA ASP A 883 26.21 18.33 84.03
C ASP A 883 27.38 17.59 83.36
N GLU A 884 28.36 17.13 84.14
CA GLU A 884 29.47 16.30 83.65
C GLU A 884 29.00 14.93 83.22
N GLU A 885 28.06 14.34 83.89
CA GLU A 885 27.48 13.00 83.58
C GLU A 885 26.54 13.04 82.42
N LYS A 886 25.79 14.15 82.22
CA LYS A 886 25.02 14.43 81.04
C LYS A 886 25.88 14.52 79.81
N LEU A 887 27.01 15.28 79.92
CA LEU A 887 27.93 15.50 78.81
C LEU A 887 28.57 14.16 78.39
N ARG A 888 29.03 13.30 79.28
CA ARG A 888 29.57 11.97 79.01
C ARG A 888 28.55 11.06 78.30
N ARG A 889 27.28 11.08 78.72
CA ARG A 889 26.26 10.23 78.07
C ARG A 889 25.90 10.75 76.65
N ILE A 890 25.88 12.06 76.45
CA ILE A 890 25.65 12.65 75.10
C ILE A 890 26.85 12.35 74.18
N GLU A 891 28.09 12.45 74.65
CA GLU A 891 29.28 12.07 73.89
C GLU A 891 29.27 10.57 73.50
N ALA A 892 28.89 9.69 74.40
CA ALA A 892 28.77 8.27 74.16
C ALA A 892 27.70 7.96 73.10
N LEU A 893 26.59 8.68 73.09
CA LEU A 893 25.53 8.59 72.09
C LEU A 893 26.00 9.13 70.73
N CYS A 894 26.85 10.21 70.74
CA CYS A 894 27.36 10.77 69.48
C CYS A 894 28.41 9.86 68.82
N HIS A 895 29.21 9.11 69.61
CA HIS A 895 30.22 8.20 69.11
C HIS A 895 29.66 6.82 68.64
N LYS A 896 28.43 6.47 68.94
CA LYS A 896 27.83 5.23 68.52
C LYS A 896 27.53 5.31 67.05
N LYS A 897 28.49 4.91 66.17
CA LYS A 897 28.26 4.79 64.74
C LYS A 897 27.08 3.84 64.48
N SER A 898 26.14 4.30 63.64
CA SER A 898 25.09 3.42 63.11
C SER A 898 25.77 2.25 62.38
N LYS A 899 25.51 1.03 62.82
CA LYS A 899 25.77 -0.17 62.03
C LYS A 899 24.74 -0.28 60.89
#